data_5fe6ee1a8ca42e23d1c62b4f874dec3c
#
_entry.id   5fe6ee1a8ca42e23d1c62b4f874dec3c
#
_cell.length_a   1.000
_cell.length_b   1.000
_cell.length_c   1.000
_cell.angle_alpha   90.00
_cell.angle_beta   90.00
_cell.angle_gamma   90.00
#
_symmetry.space_group_name_H-M   'P 1'
#
loop_
_entity.id
_entity.type
_entity.pdbx_description
1 polymer ?
#
loop_
_entity_poly.entity_id
_entity_poly.type
_entity_poly.pdbx_seq_one_letter_code
_entity_poly.pdbx_strand_id
1 'polypeptide(L)'
;MKKNVYKLLSSGLAIAVCGLVSAQRVSPLRPLPANAVKAKKSSMEYTKTPEFMGIPYLSPNLTVAAGNAAERSFGPEVVIGQSFYDLQTNGAIPTRILNHGDGTISTTWTFSNEPGTPWSDRGMAYHFFDGTSWVSNPDYQDANNISRVDAARTGFGAIGRITDVGDIIVAHQTAIDALQVNINPNTNATQAWTSTAVTAMPLIWPRIAVGGQDGKTVHAIALTEPSGGTFTGTPYNGINGAMMYNRSTDGGSTWSNTMVALPGIDSTIFASMSGDNYAIDAKGNTVAIVAGESNSRVMMWKSEDNGDTWDTTQIWSFPYEPWTDSVITDFDGDGDVDSFLVDGNYVLETIQVSDGAYSILIDNNNKVHVWFGAMQFSNDSIGDGNYSYYPGTSGILYWNEDFGTDSLTVAADLVDDDGDGALTISTGYADVGTTAGPVPYGAGLTLQPSSGIDANGTIYMSYAGAKEGLQYSGDGSEPSRKHIYLTKSTDGGATWIPPVDVVADETAGFDQLKEYVFCAMAKNVDGNIHLVYQSDIFPGSAVTINNNTFHPFDLPNDIVYLAIPNNFESVGIAETQNASFSATLQPNPSNEATRLSLSLEKPAAVSISINNMLGQVVNQISSNNATKGEYSLVLNTANLPSGIYLVNIVSGSDAETVKLVVKH
;
A
#
# COMPACT_ATOMS: atom_id res chain seq x y z
N MET A 1 -10.32 -11.05 47.73
CA MET A 1 -10.13 -12.35 47.07
C MET A 1 -11.39 -12.71 46.30
N LYS A 2 -11.53 -12.29 45.08
CA LYS A 2 -12.41 -12.87 44.06
C LYS A 2 -11.77 -12.51 42.71
N LYS A 3 -11.08 -13.45 42.09
CA LYS A 3 -10.60 -13.38 40.75
C LYS A 3 -11.82 -13.42 39.83
N ASN A 4 -12.13 -12.32 39.15
CA ASN A 4 -13.07 -12.32 38.07
C ASN A 4 -12.28 -12.62 36.76
N VAL A 5 -12.29 -13.90 36.45
CA VAL A 5 -11.89 -14.35 35.10
C VAL A 5 -13.01 -13.91 34.17
N TYR A 6 -12.76 -12.91 33.34
CA TYR A 6 -13.61 -12.60 32.19
C TYR A 6 -13.44 -13.72 31.16
N LYS A 7 -14.31 -14.74 31.28
CA LYS A 7 -14.54 -15.69 30.20
C LYS A 7 -15.13 -14.91 29.05
N LEU A 8 -14.41 -14.82 27.94
CA LEU A 8 -15.03 -14.56 26.64
C LEU A 8 -16.11 -15.62 26.41
N LEU A 9 -17.34 -15.23 26.58
CA LEU A 9 -18.49 -15.99 26.14
C LEU A 9 -18.56 -15.89 24.62
N SER A 10 -18.03 -16.91 23.93
CA SER A 10 -18.44 -17.21 22.58
C SER A 10 -19.92 -17.64 22.63
N SER A 11 -20.82 -16.69 22.52
CA SER A 11 -22.24 -16.98 22.29
C SER A 11 -22.41 -17.43 20.85
N GLY A 12 -22.34 -18.75 20.65
CA GLY A 12 -22.82 -19.38 19.44
C GLY A 12 -24.32 -19.17 19.33
N LEU A 13 -24.75 -18.25 18.52
CA LEU A 13 -26.12 -18.15 18.04
C LEU A 13 -26.13 -18.72 16.62
N ALA A 14 -26.67 -19.92 16.49
CA ALA A 14 -26.97 -20.51 15.20
C ALA A 14 -28.07 -19.68 14.52
N ILE A 15 -27.75 -18.89 13.55
CA ILE A 15 -28.69 -18.22 12.66
C ILE A 15 -28.61 -18.87 11.29
N ALA A 16 -29.79 -19.13 10.78
CA ALA A 16 -30.06 -19.82 9.54
C ALA A 16 -29.36 -19.21 8.32
N VAL A 17 -28.93 -20.10 7.46
CA VAL A 17 -28.28 -19.92 6.16
C VAL A 17 -29.03 -18.89 5.30
N CYS A 18 -28.48 -17.67 5.20
CA CYS A 18 -28.43 -16.88 3.98
C CYS A 18 -26.98 -16.55 3.78
N GLY A 19 -26.45 -16.80 2.58
CA GLY A 19 -25.03 -16.74 2.30
C GLY A 19 -24.40 -15.38 2.62
N LEU A 20 -23.92 -15.24 3.84
CA LEU A 20 -23.04 -14.18 4.28
C LEU A 20 -21.62 -14.66 4.03
N VAL A 21 -21.00 -14.12 3.00
CA VAL A 21 -19.54 -14.07 2.93
C VAL A 21 -19.12 -13.33 4.20
N SER A 22 -18.56 -14.04 5.18
CA SER A 22 -18.09 -13.43 6.42
C SER A 22 -16.85 -12.60 6.08
N ALA A 23 -17.01 -11.28 5.99
CA ALA A 23 -15.88 -10.40 6.05
C ALA A 23 -15.05 -10.77 7.29
N GLN A 24 -13.78 -11.10 7.10
CA GLN A 24 -12.90 -11.43 8.22
C GLN A 24 -12.70 -10.16 9.07
N ARG A 25 -13.23 -10.17 10.28
CA ARG A 25 -12.93 -9.12 11.25
C ARG A 25 -11.47 -9.23 11.65
N VAL A 26 -10.73 -8.15 11.50
CA VAL A 26 -9.40 -8.04 12.08
C VAL A 26 -9.55 -8.12 13.59
N SER A 27 -8.89 -9.07 14.23
CA SER A 27 -8.84 -9.10 15.70
C SER A 27 -8.03 -7.90 16.17
N PRO A 28 -8.53 -7.04 17.06
CA PRO A 28 -7.77 -5.91 17.59
C PRO A 28 -6.56 -6.33 18.42
N LEU A 29 -6.39 -7.61 18.68
CA LEU A 29 -5.32 -8.15 19.52
C LEU A 29 -4.48 -9.13 18.68
N ARG A 30 -3.44 -8.62 18.04
CA ARG A 30 -2.37 -9.47 17.49
C ARG A 30 -1.23 -9.54 18.50
N PRO A 31 -0.68 -10.73 18.76
CA PRO A 31 0.59 -10.86 19.48
C PRO A 31 1.68 -10.12 18.68
N LEU A 32 2.55 -9.42 19.39
CA LEU A 32 3.56 -8.60 18.78
C LEU A 32 4.87 -9.30 18.61
N PRO A 33 5.61 -8.95 17.58
CA PRO A 33 7.03 -9.19 17.55
C PRO A 33 7.74 -8.38 18.66
N ALA A 34 8.84 -8.95 19.19
CA ALA A 34 9.61 -8.36 20.29
C ALA A 34 10.42 -7.08 19.91
N ASN A 35 10.15 -6.46 18.77
CA ASN A 35 10.91 -5.34 18.23
C ASN A 35 10.12 -4.03 18.28
N ALA A 36 9.83 -3.57 19.51
CA ALA A 36 9.25 -2.26 19.71
C ALA A 36 10.23 -1.14 19.37
N VAL A 37 9.76 -0.18 18.59
CA VAL A 37 10.45 1.09 18.39
C VAL A 37 9.85 2.11 19.33
N LYS A 38 10.65 2.69 20.22
CA LYS A 38 10.17 3.76 21.11
C LYS A 38 10.09 5.07 20.34
N ALA A 39 8.93 5.71 20.39
CA ALA A 39 8.70 7.01 19.79
C ALA A 39 8.42 8.06 20.86
N LYS A 40 8.96 9.26 20.68
CA LYS A 40 8.60 10.42 21.51
C LYS A 40 7.31 11.06 21.00
N LYS A 41 6.56 11.66 21.90
CA LYS A 41 5.34 12.43 21.62
C LYS A 41 5.53 13.50 20.53
N SER A 42 6.75 14.02 20.36
CA SER A 42 7.10 15.05 19.37
C SER A 42 8.18 14.62 18.36
N SER A 43 8.79 13.44 18.54
CA SER A 43 9.82 12.91 17.64
C SER A 43 9.96 11.41 17.88
N MET A 44 10.19 10.67 16.82
CA MET A 44 10.46 9.24 16.93
C MET A 44 11.87 9.02 17.48
N GLU A 45 11.98 8.26 18.57
CA GLU A 45 13.22 7.66 19.01
C GLU A 45 13.22 6.17 18.74
N TYR A 46 14.32 5.68 18.22
CA TYR A 46 14.46 4.28 17.85
C TYR A 46 15.39 3.59 18.82
N THR A 47 14.97 2.50 19.41
CA THR A 47 15.81 1.66 20.25
C THR A 47 16.31 0.45 19.47
N LYS A 48 17.50 -0.03 19.84
CA LYS A 48 18.05 -1.28 19.29
C LYS A 48 17.10 -2.42 19.60
N THR A 49 16.62 -3.10 18.56
CA THR A 49 15.72 -4.25 18.71
C THR A 49 16.46 -5.56 18.57
N PRO A 50 16.08 -6.62 19.30
CA PRO A 50 16.58 -7.97 19.04
C PRO A 50 16.13 -8.47 17.66
N GLU A 51 16.83 -9.42 17.11
CA GLU A 51 16.51 -10.08 15.85
C GLU A 51 15.03 -10.46 15.74
N PHE A 52 14.44 -10.20 14.58
CA PHE A 52 13.14 -10.72 14.21
C PHE A 52 13.27 -12.24 14.08
N MET A 53 12.84 -12.97 15.07
CA MET A 53 12.57 -14.39 14.93
C MET A 53 11.17 -14.50 14.33
N GLY A 54 11.10 -14.94 13.07
CA GLY A 54 9.85 -15.07 12.33
C GLY A 54 8.77 -15.73 13.17
N ILE A 55 7.72 -14.99 13.48
CA ILE A 55 6.51 -15.59 14.04
C ILE A 55 5.81 -16.25 12.86
N PRO A 56 5.41 -17.51 12.96
CA PRO A 56 4.58 -18.11 11.94
C PRO A 56 3.35 -17.25 11.78
N TYR A 57 3.26 -16.53 10.66
CA TYR A 57 2.10 -15.75 10.32
C TYR A 57 0.97 -16.73 9.99
N LEU A 58 0.01 -16.84 10.87
CA LEU A 58 -1.26 -17.46 10.53
C LEU A 58 -2.04 -16.46 9.69
N SER A 59 -1.74 -16.44 8.40
CA SER A 59 -2.63 -15.80 7.43
C SER A 59 -4.02 -16.40 7.65
N PRO A 60 -5.06 -15.58 7.87
CA PRO A 60 -6.41 -16.10 7.86
C PRO A 60 -6.68 -16.59 6.44
N ASN A 61 -6.62 -17.91 6.22
CA ASN A 61 -7.05 -18.68 5.04
C ASN A 61 -7.34 -17.90 3.75
N LEU A 62 -6.48 -16.96 3.37
CA LEU A 62 -6.29 -16.63 1.99
C LEU A 62 -5.58 -17.88 1.45
N THR A 63 -6.28 -18.74 0.78
CA THR A 63 -5.69 -19.74 -0.09
C THR A 63 -5.00 -18.94 -1.20
N VAL A 64 -3.77 -18.51 -0.93
CA VAL A 64 -2.88 -18.05 -1.98
C VAL A 64 -2.68 -19.28 -2.84
N ALA A 65 -3.33 -19.32 -3.99
CA ALA A 65 -2.91 -20.22 -5.02
C ALA A 65 -1.45 -19.86 -5.28
N ALA A 66 -0.52 -20.77 -4.96
CA ALA A 66 0.86 -20.66 -5.37
C ALA A 66 0.82 -20.45 -6.89
N GLY A 67 0.87 -19.18 -7.31
CA GLY A 67 0.94 -18.85 -8.71
C GLY A 67 2.31 -19.31 -9.14
N ASN A 68 2.35 -20.28 -10.07
CA ASN A 68 3.57 -20.47 -10.84
C ASN A 68 3.98 -19.08 -11.30
N ALA A 69 5.18 -18.65 -10.93
CA ALA A 69 5.83 -17.47 -11.46
C ALA A 69 6.05 -17.70 -12.97
N ALA A 70 4.98 -17.60 -13.75
CA ALA A 70 5.08 -17.43 -15.17
C ALA A 70 5.44 -15.96 -15.36
N GLU A 71 6.50 -15.72 -16.14
CA GLU A 71 6.97 -14.39 -16.55
C GLU A 71 5.79 -13.41 -16.71
N ARG A 72 5.55 -12.60 -15.66
CA ARG A 72 4.47 -11.62 -15.65
C ARG A 72 5.06 -10.30 -16.09
N SER A 73 5.16 -10.07 -17.38
CA SER A 73 5.42 -8.73 -17.90
C SER A 73 4.07 -8.03 -18.11
N PHE A 74 3.76 -7.07 -17.26
CA PHE A 74 2.53 -6.26 -17.39
C PHE A 74 2.67 -5.13 -18.41
N GLY A 75 3.83 -4.91 -18.95
CA GLY A 75 4.20 -3.85 -19.88
C GLY A 75 5.58 -3.26 -19.53
N PRO A 76 6.18 -2.48 -20.42
CA PRO A 76 7.47 -1.89 -20.12
C PRO A 76 7.31 -0.81 -19.03
N GLU A 77 8.14 -0.87 -18.00
CA GLU A 77 8.41 0.25 -17.13
C GLU A 77 9.03 1.40 -17.94
N VAL A 78 8.51 2.60 -17.79
CA VAL A 78 8.99 3.79 -18.46
C VAL A 78 9.54 4.78 -17.45
N VAL A 79 10.84 5.02 -17.43
CA VAL A 79 11.43 6.08 -16.61
C VAL A 79 11.00 7.42 -17.21
N ILE A 80 10.20 8.18 -16.48
CA ILE A 80 9.64 9.46 -16.90
C ILE A 80 10.32 10.65 -16.22
N GLY A 81 11.22 10.41 -15.30
CA GLY A 81 12.00 11.43 -14.61
C GLY A 81 12.92 10.83 -13.59
N GLN A 82 13.69 11.68 -12.91
CA GLN A 82 14.59 11.32 -11.83
C GLN A 82 14.59 12.40 -10.75
N SER A 83 15.05 12.07 -9.54
CA SER A 83 15.20 13.01 -8.45
C SER A 83 16.27 12.55 -7.47
N PHE A 84 17.11 13.48 -6.99
CA PHE A 84 17.97 13.23 -5.83
C PHE A 84 17.22 13.44 -4.50
N TYR A 85 16.01 14.02 -4.55
CA TYR A 85 15.15 14.13 -3.38
C TYR A 85 14.24 12.90 -3.33
N ASP A 86 14.54 11.96 -2.46
CA ASP A 86 13.96 10.61 -2.45
C ASP A 86 12.73 10.44 -1.56
N LEU A 87 12.29 11.48 -0.86
CA LEU A 87 11.09 11.44 -0.03
C LEU A 87 9.90 12.11 -0.76
N GLN A 88 8.98 11.32 -1.24
CA GLN A 88 7.82 11.83 -1.97
C GLN A 88 6.62 12.17 -1.08
N THR A 89 6.55 11.58 0.11
CA THR A 89 5.53 11.84 1.15
C THR A 89 6.02 11.33 2.50
N ASN A 90 5.49 11.88 3.59
CA ASN A 90 5.74 11.36 4.94
C ASN A 90 4.74 10.26 5.36
N GLY A 91 3.59 10.12 4.67
CA GLY A 91 2.52 9.18 5.00
C GLY A 91 1.69 8.84 3.78
N ALA A 92 0.45 9.33 3.73
CA ALA A 92 -0.50 9.09 2.63
C ALA A 92 0.05 9.56 1.27
N ILE A 93 -0.14 8.75 0.25
CA ILE A 93 0.25 9.09 -1.12
C ILE A 93 -0.64 10.22 -1.65
N PRO A 94 -0.09 11.36 -2.09
CA PRO A 94 -0.86 12.38 -2.77
C PRO A 94 -1.29 11.93 -4.16
N THR A 95 -2.32 12.56 -4.73
CA THR A 95 -2.61 12.41 -6.15
C THR A 95 -1.40 12.93 -6.95
N ARG A 96 -0.68 12.03 -7.63
CA ARG A 96 0.51 12.35 -8.44
C ARG A 96 0.36 11.96 -9.91
N ILE A 97 -0.75 11.29 -10.25
CA ILE A 97 -1.05 10.87 -11.61
C ILE A 97 -2.53 11.08 -11.90
N LEU A 98 -2.83 11.57 -13.09
CA LEU A 98 -4.18 11.76 -13.60
C LEU A 98 -4.31 11.03 -14.94
N ASN A 99 -5.29 10.13 -15.04
CA ASN A 99 -5.79 9.62 -16.30
C ASN A 99 -6.99 10.49 -16.72
N HIS A 100 -6.86 11.22 -17.82
CA HIS A 100 -7.89 12.15 -18.29
C HIS A 100 -9.06 11.46 -19.00
N GLY A 101 -8.96 10.15 -19.28
CA GLY A 101 -10.01 9.36 -19.94
C GLY A 101 -10.05 9.55 -21.48
N ASP A 102 -9.16 10.36 -22.03
CA ASP A 102 -8.99 10.59 -23.45
C ASP A 102 -7.70 9.98 -24.03
N GLY A 103 -7.02 9.16 -23.23
CA GLY A 103 -5.75 8.54 -23.52
C GLY A 103 -4.54 9.38 -23.10
N THR A 104 -4.74 10.57 -22.54
CA THR A 104 -3.66 11.43 -22.03
C THR A 104 -3.48 11.28 -20.52
N ILE A 105 -2.25 11.50 -20.04
CA ILE A 105 -1.88 11.31 -18.62
C ILE A 105 -0.99 12.45 -18.18
N SER A 106 -1.25 12.97 -16.98
CA SER A 106 -0.38 13.93 -16.31
C SER A 106 0.22 13.33 -15.05
N THR A 107 1.49 13.64 -14.78
CA THR A 107 2.20 13.20 -13.57
C THR A 107 2.97 14.34 -12.92
N THR A 108 3.17 14.24 -11.59
CA THR A 108 3.99 15.18 -10.82
C THR A 108 4.75 14.45 -9.71
N TRP A 109 5.91 15.00 -9.32
CA TRP A 109 6.70 14.48 -8.20
C TRP A 109 7.53 15.59 -7.57
N THR A 110 7.97 15.39 -6.32
CA THR A 110 8.95 16.25 -5.69
C THR A 110 10.33 15.97 -6.26
N PHE A 111 11.00 17.00 -6.71
CA PHE A 111 12.20 16.93 -7.53
C PHE A 111 13.33 17.76 -6.95
N SER A 112 14.57 17.30 -7.08
CA SER A 112 15.81 18.07 -6.93
C SER A 112 16.89 17.48 -7.83
N ASN A 113 17.73 18.37 -8.41
CA ASN A 113 18.96 18.02 -9.13
C ASN A 113 20.21 18.05 -8.24
N GLU A 114 20.08 18.58 -7.02
CA GLU A 114 21.20 18.63 -6.09
C GLU A 114 21.42 17.26 -5.43
N PRO A 115 22.60 16.64 -5.60
CA PRO A 115 22.97 15.48 -4.81
C PRO A 115 23.24 15.91 -3.35
N GLY A 116 22.34 15.56 -2.45
CA GLY A 116 22.46 15.84 -1.03
C GLY A 116 21.90 17.19 -0.55
N THR A 117 22.00 17.40 0.76
CA THR A 117 21.45 18.57 1.44
C THR A 117 22.17 19.87 1.07
N PRO A 118 21.47 21.02 0.99
CA PRO A 118 20.09 21.24 1.45
C PRO A 118 19.01 21.08 0.39
N TRP A 119 19.29 20.55 -0.81
CA TRP A 119 18.37 20.52 -1.94
C TRP A 119 17.71 21.87 -2.19
N SER A 120 18.56 22.87 -2.46
CA SER A 120 18.13 24.27 -2.60
C SER A 120 17.25 24.49 -3.82
N ASP A 121 17.41 23.65 -4.84
CA ASP A 121 16.63 23.64 -6.08
C ASP A 121 15.34 22.78 -5.99
N ARG A 122 15.00 22.21 -4.82
CA ARG A 122 13.80 21.37 -4.67
C ARG A 122 12.55 22.09 -5.17
N GLY A 123 11.72 21.36 -5.91
CA GLY A 123 10.48 21.87 -6.48
C GLY A 123 9.55 20.74 -6.94
N MET A 124 8.50 21.08 -7.66
CA MET A 124 7.63 20.13 -8.31
C MET A 124 8.03 19.96 -9.78
N ALA A 125 8.18 18.71 -10.20
CA ALA A 125 8.30 18.35 -11.60
C ALA A 125 6.94 17.92 -12.15
N TYR A 126 6.79 18.02 -13.47
CA TYR A 126 5.58 17.63 -14.20
C TYR A 126 5.94 16.97 -15.52
N HIS A 127 5.23 15.92 -15.88
CA HIS A 127 5.35 15.28 -17.18
C HIS A 127 3.97 14.92 -17.72
N PHE A 128 3.85 14.94 -19.06
CA PHE A 128 2.60 14.72 -19.75
C PHE A 128 2.78 13.67 -20.87
N PHE A 129 1.86 12.71 -20.91
CA PHE A 129 1.73 11.74 -21.99
C PHE A 129 0.60 12.17 -22.91
N ASP A 130 0.88 12.34 -24.21
CA ASP A 130 -0.06 12.90 -25.19
C ASP A 130 -0.97 11.83 -25.85
N GLY A 131 -0.98 10.63 -25.31
CA GLY A 131 -1.67 9.47 -25.90
C GLY A 131 -0.78 8.64 -26.83
N THR A 132 0.43 9.11 -27.13
CA THR A 132 1.38 8.44 -28.04
C THR A 132 2.76 8.34 -27.40
N SER A 133 3.22 9.42 -26.77
CA SER A 133 4.54 9.55 -26.18
C SER A 133 4.54 10.51 -25.00
N TRP A 134 5.53 10.36 -24.14
CA TRP A 134 5.85 11.37 -23.14
C TRP A 134 6.45 12.59 -23.83
N VAL A 135 5.83 13.77 -23.67
CA VAL A 135 6.07 14.96 -24.49
C VAL A 135 7.44 15.58 -24.25
N SER A 136 7.97 15.48 -23.05
CA SER A 136 9.35 15.84 -22.72
C SER A 136 9.99 14.69 -21.99
N ASN A 137 11.27 14.43 -22.25
CA ASN A 137 12.06 13.54 -21.42
C ASN A 137 12.86 14.41 -20.44
N PRO A 138 12.43 14.55 -19.18
CA PRO A 138 13.19 15.34 -18.22
C PRO A 138 14.50 14.61 -17.92
N ASP A 139 15.56 15.01 -18.63
CA ASP A 139 16.90 14.60 -18.28
C ASP A 139 17.31 15.35 -17.00
N TYR A 140 17.43 14.61 -15.91
CA TYR A 140 17.82 15.16 -14.61
C TYR A 140 19.20 15.83 -14.66
N GLN A 141 20.04 15.50 -15.64
CA GLN A 141 21.34 16.11 -15.87
C GLN A 141 21.26 17.45 -16.61
N ASP A 142 20.16 17.74 -17.29
CA ASP A 142 19.92 19.02 -17.97
C ASP A 142 18.95 19.89 -17.16
N ALA A 143 19.49 20.73 -16.30
CA ALA A 143 18.72 21.68 -15.49
C ALA A 143 17.81 22.63 -16.31
N ASN A 144 18.00 22.72 -17.64
CA ASN A 144 17.16 23.52 -18.53
C ASN A 144 16.00 22.71 -19.15
N ASN A 145 16.04 21.39 -19.04
CA ASN A 145 15.06 20.51 -19.70
C ASN A 145 14.06 19.89 -18.72
N ILE A 146 14.11 20.29 -17.47
CA ILE A 146 13.19 19.81 -16.45
C ILE A 146 11.88 20.55 -16.61
N SER A 147 10.79 19.80 -16.67
CA SER A 147 9.44 20.36 -16.59
C SER A 147 9.13 20.83 -15.17
N ARG A 148 9.98 21.71 -14.63
CA ARG A 148 9.79 22.34 -13.33
C ARG A 148 8.60 23.27 -13.38
N VAL A 149 7.69 23.10 -12.43
CA VAL A 149 6.42 23.79 -12.35
C VAL A 149 6.57 25.15 -11.68
N ASP A 150 7.40 25.24 -10.66
CA ASP A 150 7.54 26.41 -9.79
C ASP A 150 8.94 27.02 -9.85
N ALA A 151 9.00 28.33 -9.60
CA ALA A 151 10.26 29.06 -9.49
C ALA A 151 10.79 29.13 -8.04
N ALA A 152 9.94 28.83 -7.07
CA ALA A 152 10.29 28.83 -5.65
C ALA A 152 10.70 27.42 -5.19
N ARG A 153 11.38 27.33 -4.03
CA ARG A 153 11.65 26.06 -3.40
C ARG A 153 10.37 25.52 -2.77
N THR A 154 9.80 24.49 -3.38
CA THR A 154 8.55 23.83 -2.97
C THR A 154 8.73 22.32 -2.77
N GLY A 155 7.66 21.61 -2.53
CA GLY A 155 7.63 20.15 -2.46
C GLY A 155 6.31 19.59 -1.93
N PHE A 156 6.21 18.27 -1.90
CA PHE A 156 5.06 17.53 -1.35
C PHE A 156 3.72 17.93 -1.98
N GLY A 157 3.75 18.19 -3.30
CA GLY A 157 2.58 18.66 -4.02
C GLY A 157 1.66 17.53 -4.46
N ALA A 158 0.40 17.91 -4.72
CA ALA A 158 -0.61 17.08 -5.33
C ALA A 158 -1.16 17.73 -6.59
N ILE A 159 -1.55 16.91 -7.59
CA ILE A 159 -2.09 17.35 -8.88
C ILE A 159 -3.60 17.14 -8.96
N GLY A 160 -4.28 18.03 -9.69
CA GLY A 160 -5.70 17.91 -10.03
C GLY A 160 -5.98 18.43 -11.43
N ARG A 161 -7.11 18.03 -12.01
CA ARG A 161 -7.58 18.52 -13.31
C ARG A 161 -8.76 19.47 -13.12
N ILE A 162 -8.65 20.69 -13.61
CA ILE A 162 -9.72 21.69 -13.62
C ILE A 162 -10.36 21.71 -14.99
N THR A 163 -11.67 21.48 -15.05
CA THR A 163 -12.44 21.49 -16.30
C THR A 163 -12.30 22.83 -17.01
N ASP A 164 -12.05 22.81 -18.32
CA ASP A 164 -11.86 23.96 -19.21
C ASP A 164 -10.67 24.88 -18.85
N VAL A 165 -9.86 24.51 -17.83
CA VAL A 165 -8.68 25.32 -17.43
C VAL A 165 -7.39 24.57 -17.67
N GLY A 166 -7.25 23.35 -17.13
CA GLY A 166 -6.02 22.56 -17.26
C GLY A 166 -5.63 21.90 -15.94
N ASP A 167 -4.34 21.62 -15.77
CA ASP A 167 -3.84 20.98 -14.58
C ASP A 167 -3.46 22.00 -13.49
N ILE A 168 -3.72 21.66 -12.25
CA ILE A 168 -3.31 22.40 -11.07
C ILE A 168 -2.40 21.54 -10.21
N ILE A 169 -1.30 22.11 -9.71
CA ILE A 169 -0.44 21.51 -8.69
C ILE A 169 -0.39 22.47 -7.51
N VAL A 170 -0.74 21.96 -6.32
CA VAL A 170 -0.61 22.70 -5.06
C VAL A 170 0.50 22.04 -4.24
N ALA A 171 1.51 22.83 -3.87
CA ALA A 171 2.67 22.39 -3.11
C ALA A 171 2.94 23.37 -1.95
N HIS A 172 3.70 22.98 -0.95
CA HIS A 172 4.10 23.93 0.08
C HIS A 172 5.39 24.67 -0.30
N GLN A 173 5.46 25.95 0.04
CA GLN A 173 6.64 26.77 -0.11
C GLN A 173 7.29 27.02 1.26
N THR A 174 8.46 26.44 1.47
CA THR A 174 9.14 26.44 2.78
C THR A 174 9.69 27.81 3.21
N ALA A 175 9.93 28.74 2.27
CA ALA A 175 10.54 30.02 2.60
C ALA A 175 9.59 31.05 3.25
N ILE A 176 8.27 30.89 3.05
CA ILE A 176 7.24 31.84 3.49
C ILE A 176 6.01 31.15 4.13
N ASP A 177 6.12 29.88 4.45
CA ASP A 177 4.99 29.09 5.00
C ASP A 177 3.67 29.38 4.28
N ALA A 178 3.62 29.05 3.00
CA ALA A 178 2.45 29.26 2.17
C ALA A 178 2.21 28.10 1.22
N LEU A 179 0.98 27.88 0.82
CA LEU A 179 0.70 27.00 -0.30
C LEU A 179 0.99 27.74 -1.62
N GLN A 180 1.75 27.07 -2.47
CA GLN A 180 2.06 27.50 -3.83
C GLN A 180 1.05 26.83 -4.77
N VAL A 181 0.25 27.63 -5.46
CA VAL A 181 -0.71 27.18 -6.47
C VAL A 181 -0.12 27.39 -7.85
N ASN A 182 0.00 26.34 -8.61
CA ASN A 182 0.56 26.34 -9.95
C ASN A 182 -0.51 25.83 -10.94
N ILE A 183 -0.81 26.58 -11.98
CA ILE A 183 -1.85 26.26 -12.97
C ILE A 183 -1.21 26.20 -14.36
N ASN A 184 -1.44 25.12 -15.07
CA ASN A 184 -1.08 24.94 -16.47
C ASN A 184 -2.35 24.96 -17.34
N PRO A 185 -2.61 26.04 -18.09
CA PRO A 185 -3.85 26.18 -18.83
C PRO A 185 -3.99 25.25 -20.04
N ASN A 186 -2.92 24.59 -20.48
CA ASN A 186 -2.92 23.82 -21.72
C ASN A 186 -2.51 22.35 -21.57
N THR A 187 -2.37 21.86 -20.31
CA THR A 187 -1.98 20.45 -20.06
C THR A 187 -0.77 19.98 -20.86
N ASN A 188 0.24 20.82 -21.01
CA ASN A 188 1.42 20.52 -21.79
C ASN A 188 2.67 20.93 -21.02
N ALA A 189 3.65 20.05 -20.94
CA ALA A 189 4.91 20.30 -20.23
C ALA A 189 5.69 21.51 -20.76
N THR A 190 5.49 21.87 -22.02
CA THR A 190 6.18 22.99 -22.67
C THR A 190 5.54 24.36 -22.40
N GLN A 191 4.37 24.40 -21.73
CA GLN A 191 3.67 25.64 -21.42
C GLN A 191 4.18 26.26 -20.15
N ALA A 192 4.15 27.59 -20.08
CA ALA A 192 4.48 28.31 -18.86
C ALA A 192 3.40 28.13 -17.79
N TRP A 193 3.79 27.65 -16.64
CA TRP A 193 2.96 27.57 -15.47
C TRP A 193 2.73 28.94 -14.86
N THR A 194 1.51 29.23 -14.45
CA THR A 194 1.22 30.38 -13.58
C THR A 194 1.37 29.95 -12.13
N SER A 195 2.29 30.57 -11.41
CA SER A 195 2.63 30.23 -10.01
C SER A 195 2.25 31.36 -9.07
N THR A 196 1.47 31.09 -8.05
CA THR A 196 1.01 32.07 -7.06
C THR A 196 1.14 31.50 -5.65
N ALA A 197 1.86 32.20 -4.76
CA ALA A 197 1.88 31.88 -3.34
C ALA A 197 0.63 32.44 -2.66
N VAL A 198 -0.15 31.59 -2.02
CA VAL A 198 -1.38 32.01 -1.31
C VAL A 198 -1.07 32.22 0.16
N THR A 199 -0.66 33.42 0.53
CA THR A 199 -0.24 33.79 1.89
C THR A 199 -1.38 33.71 2.93
N ALA A 200 -2.63 33.64 2.48
CA ALA A 200 -3.77 33.34 3.35
C ALA A 200 -3.81 31.88 3.83
N MET A 201 -2.97 31.03 3.29
CA MET A 201 -2.80 29.62 3.66
C MET A 201 -1.34 29.36 4.09
N PRO A 202 -0.97 29.78 5.32
CA PRO A 202 0.36 29.52 5.88
C PRO A 202 0.42 28.06 6.37
N LEU A 203 0.43 27.14 5.41
CA LEU A 203 0.25 25.71 5.61
C LEU A 203 1.35 24.92 4.90
N ILE A 204 1.55 23.70 5.32
CA ILE A 204 2.53 22.76 4.77
C ILE A 204 1.85 21.43 4.43
N TRP A 205 2.48 20.64 3.55
CA TRP A 205 2.07 19.30 3.11
C TRP A 205 0.62 19.23 2.57
N PRO A 206 0.31 19.89 1.46
CA PRO A 206 -1.03 19.91 0.91
C PRO A 206 -1.45 18.57 0.28
N ARG A 207 -2.75 18.28 0.37
CA ARG A 207 -3.47 17.30 -0.46
C ARG A 207 -4.63 18.01 -1.13
N ILE A 208 -4.88 17.72 -2.39
CA ILE A 208 -6.00 18.32 -3.12
C ILE A 208 -6.87 17.27 -3.79
N ALA A 209 -8.13 17.65 -3.97
CA ALA A 209 -9.06 16.99 -4.87
C ALA A 209 -9.85 18.04 -5.65
N VAL A 210 -10.19 17.75 -6.90
CA VAL A 210 -11.00 18.65 -7.74
C VAL A 210 -12.39 18.07 -7.89
N GLY A 211 -13.40 18.88 -7.57
CA GLY A 211 -14.81 18.52 -7.58
C GLY A 211 -15.69 19.68 -8.05
N GLY A 212 -16.91 19.74 -7.53
CA GLY A 212 -17.98 20.63 -7.98
C GLY A 212 -18.67 20.08 -9.22
N GLN A 213 -19.92 20.51 -9.46
CA GLN A 213 -20.71 20.08 -10.63
C GLN A 213 -20.07 20.52 -11.95
N ASP A 214 -19.29 21.58 -11.93
CA ASP A 214 -18.59 22.11 -13.09
C ASP A 214 -17.12 21.65 -13.18
N GLY A 215 -16.64 20.85 -12.20
CA GLY A 215 -15.26 20.39 -12.13
C GLY A 215 -14.24 21.52 -11.91
N LYS A 216 -14.64 22.62 -11.25
CA LYS A 216 -13.78 23.79 -10.99
C LYS A 216 -13.53 24.07 -9.52
N THR A 217 -14.16 23.32 -8.63
CA THR A 217 -13.88 23.46 -7.21
C THR A 217 -12.62 22.69 -6.83
N VAL A 218 -11.66 23.41 -6.27
CA VAL A 218 -10.45 22.83 -5.71
C VAL A 218 -10.59 22.78 -4.19
N HIS A 219 -10.59 21.58 -3.65
CA HIS A 219 -10.57 21.31 -2.22
C HIS A 219 -9.13 21.00 -1.82
N ALA A 220 -8.63 21.66 -0.78
CA ALA A 220 -7.27 21.44 -0.27
C ALA A 220 -7.27 21.25 1.24
N ILE A 221 -6.55 20.28 1.72
CA ILE A 221 -6.23 20.09 3.13
C ILE A 221 -4.71 20.18 3.31
N ALA A 222 -4.27 20.78 4.40
CA ALA A 222 -2.87 20.93 4.74
C ALA A 222 -2.72 21.22 6.24
N LEU A 223 -1.53 21.06 6.79
CA LEU A 223 -1.26 21.33 8.21
C LEU A 223 -0.82 22.75 8.46
N THR A 224 -1.20 23.30 9.62
CA THR A 224 -0.44 24.40 10.22
C THR A 224 0.98 23.92 10.55
N GLU A 225 1.97 24.79 10.43
CA GLU A 225 3.34 24.44 10.80
C GLU A 225 3.40 23.94 12.25
N PRO A 226 3.92 22.73 12.53
CA PRO A 226 4.06 22.25 13.89
C PRO A 226 5.15 23.02 14.66
N SER A 227 5.18 22.88 15.97
CA SER A 227 6.25 23.39 16.83
C SER A 227 7.22 22.27 17.20
N GLY A 228 8.52 22.58 17.21
CA GLY A 228 9.56 21.61 17.62
C GLY A 228 10.40 21.08 16.46
N GLY A 229 11.54 20.48 16.78
CA GLY A 229 12.51 20.04 15.77
C GLY A 229 13.04 21.22 14.94
N THR A 230 12.88 21.16 13.63
CA THR A 230 13.23 22.25 12.69
C THR A 230 12.08 23.23 12.43
N PHE A 231 10.91 22.97 12.98
CA PHE A 231 9.71 23.78 12.78
C PHE A 231 9.55 24.83 13.88
N THR A 232 9.02 25.99 13.53
CA THR A 232 8.84 27.15 14.40
C THR A 232 7.40 27.56 14.61
N GLY A 233 6.44 26.76 14.11
CA GLY A 233 5.02 27.00 14.22
C GLY A 233 4.50 27.04 15.65
N THR A 234 3.27 27.44 15.80
CA THR A 234 2.57 27.47 17.11
C THR A 234 1.35 26.55 17.05
N PRO A 235 1.06 25.81 18.14
CA PRO A 235 -0.10 24.96 18.16
C PRO A 235 -1.41 25.73 17.89
N TYR A 236 -2.23 25.22 16.98
CA TYR A 236 -3.54 25.77 16.68
C TYR A 236 -4.58 25.16 17.64
N ASN A 237 -5.19 26.01 18.48
CA ASN A 237 -6.17 25.56 19.49
C ASN A 237 -5.70 24.36 20.35
N GLY A 238 -4.41 24.30 20.64
CA GLY A 238 -3.81 23.23 21.43
C GLY A 238 -3.35 22.01 20.65
N ILE A 239 -3.55 21.98 19.33
CA ILE A 239 -3.08 20.90 18.45
C ILE A 239 -1.76 21.30 17.82
N ASN A 240 -0.74 20.48 17.97
CA ASN A 240 0.56 20.70 17.35
C ASN A 240 0.55 20.20 15.88
N GLY A 241 0.40 21.14 14.92
CA GLY A 241 0.11 20.82 13.54
C GLY A 241 -1.38 20.40 13.37
N ALA A 242 -2.27 21.33 13.05
CA ALA A 242 -3.67 21.06 12.85
C ALA A 242 -4.00 21.01 11.35
N MET A 243 -4.76 20.00 10.92
CA MET A 243 -5.26 19.92 9.55
C MET A 243 -6.31 20.98 9.30
N MET A 244 -6.12 21.79 8.24
CA MET A 244 -7.00 22.86 7.81
C MET A 244 -7.57 22.57 6.43
N TYR A 245 -8.86 22.80 6.28
CA TYR A 245 -9.55 22.73 4.99
C TYR A 245 -9.59 24.10 4.32
N ASN A 246 -9.38 24.08 3.00
CA ASN A 246 -9.39 25.28 2.15
C ASN A 246 -10.12 24.98 0.85
N ARG A 247 -10.80 25.97 0.27
CA ARG A 247 -11.59 25.80 -0.95
C ARG A 247 -11.50 26.99 -1.89
N SER A 248 -11.33 26.67 -3.17
CA SER A 248 -11.52 27.59 -4.29
C SER A 248 -12.65 27.06 -5.18
N THR A 249 -13.55 27.91 -5.63
CA THR A 249 -14.66 27.56 -6.55
C THR A 249 -14.44 28.08 -7.98
N ASP A 250 -13.28 28.64 -8.27
CA ASP A 250 -12.92 29.25 -9.55
C ASP A 250 -11.62 28.70 -10.13
N GLY A 251 -11.34 27.42 -9.89
CA GLY A 251 -10.17 26.74 -10.43
C GLY A 251 -8.86 27.15 -9.78
N GLY A 252 -8.87 27.52 -8.51
CA GLY A 252 -7.66 27.91 -7.78
C GLY A 252 -7.25 29.37 -7.96
N SER A 253 -8.04 30.15 -8.72
CA SER A 253 -7.73 31.58 -8.96
C SER A 253 -7.93 32.43 -7.71
N THR A 254 -9.00 32.17 -6.96
CA THR A 254 -9.24 32.77 -5.64
C THR A 254 -9.62 31.71 -4.61
N TRP A 255 -9.31 31.99 -3.34
CA TRP A 255 -9.58 31.08 -2.22
C TRP A 255 -10.50 31.78 -1.22
N SER A 256 -11.76 31.41 -1.21
CA SER A 256 -12.81 32.06 -0.42
C SER A 256 -12.92 31.48 1.00
N ASN A 257 -12.66 30.18 1.14
CA ASN A 257 -12.63 29.48 2.42
C ASN A 257 -11.19 29.05 2.69
N THR A 258 -10.55 29.64 3.68
CA THR A 258 -9.17 29.32 4.07
C THR A 258 -9.09 29.07 5.56
N MET A 259 -8.19 28.19 5.97
CA MET A 259 -7.92 27.89 7.39
C MET A 259 -9.16 27.43 8.16
N VAL A 260 -10.04 26.62 7.53
CA VAL A 260 -11.23 26.09 8.18
C VAL A 260 -10.90 24.83 8.95
N ALA A 261 -11.06 24.86 10.26
CA ALA A 261 -11.01 23.63 11.08
C ALA A 261 -12.32 22.85 10.89
N LEU A 262 -12.21 21.58 10.49
CA LEU A 262 -13.38 20.71 10.34
C LEU A 262 -13.95 20.32 11.71
N PRO A 263 -15.26 19.98 11.81
CA PRO A 263 -15.86 19.56 13.08
C PRO A 263 -15.10 18.40 13.72
N GLY A 264 -14.79 18.50 15.02
CA GLY A 264 -14.06 17.47 15.75
C GLY A 264 -12.52 17.50 15.58
N ILE A 265 -11.96 18.47 14.83
CA ILE A 265 -10.53 18.74 14.89
C ILE A 265 -10.27 19.66 16.09
N ASP A 266 -10.04 19.04 17.23
CA ASP A 266 -9.77 19.72 18.49
C ASP A 266 -8.79 18.94 19.38
N SER A 267 -8.25 19.60 20.40
CA SER A 267 -7.21 19.04 21.27
C SER A 267 -7.71 17.97 22.26
N THR A 268 -9.00 17.69 22.28
CA THR A 268 -9.54 16.54 23.08
C THR A 268 -9.43 15.24 22.32
N ILE A 269 -9.23 15.30 21.00
CA ILE A 269 -9.07 14.14 20.12
C ILE A 269 -7.62 14.05 19.64
N PHE A 270 -7.09 15.15 19.13
CA PHE A 270 -5.74 15.19 18.55
C PHE A 270 -4.79 16.05 19.39
N ALA A 271 -3.80 15.45 20.00
CA ALA A 271 -2.71 16.19 20.65
C ALA A 271 -1.78 16.84 19.62
N SER A 272 -1.59 16.17 18.51
CA SER A 272 -0.83 16.61 17.32
C SER A 272 -1.37 15.90 16.09
N MET A 273 -1.13 16.46 14.92
CA MET A 273 -1.33 15.78 13.64
C MET A 273 0.00 15.84 12.85
N SER A 274 0.32 14.73 12.22
CA SER A 274 1.58 14.58 11.48
C SER A 274 1.42 14.91 10.02
N GLY A 275 2.51 15.32 9.39
CA GLY A 275 2.53 15.60 7.97
C GLY A 275 2.11 14.39 7.15
N ASP A 276 1.15 14.62 6.26
CA ASP A 276 0.66 13.64 5.30
C ASP A 276 -0.19 12.49 5.90
N ASN A 277 -0.56 12.53 7.20
CA ASN A 277 -1.44 11.53 7.81
C ASN A 277 -2.93 11.84 7.55
N TYR A 278 -3.23 12.20 6.31
CA TYR A 278 -4.58 12.51 5.82
C TYR A 278 -4.66 12.32 4.30
N ALA A 279 -5.88 12.06 3.82
CA ALA A 279 -6.17 11.97 2.39
C ALA A 279 -7.51 12.64 2.07
N ILE A 280 -7.69 13.04 0.81
CA ILE A 280 -8.90 13.69 0.31
C ILE A 280 -9.30 13.13 -1.05
N ASP A 281 -10.60 13.02 -1.28
CA ASP A 281 -11.18 12.76 -2.58
C ASP A 281 -12.41 13.62 -2.83
N ALA A 282 -12.73 13.88 -4.10
CA ALA A 282 -13.90 14.64 -4.50
C ALA A 282 -14.50 14.10 -5.80
N LYS A 283 -15.83 14.02 -5.85
CA LYS A 283 -16.58 13.58 -7.02
C LYS A 283 -17.89 14.36 -7.12
N GLY A 284 -18.02 15.22 -8.14
CA GLY A 284 -19.13 16.16 -8.19
C GLY A 284 -19.14 17.02 -6.93
N ASN A 285 -20.29 17.09 -6.25
CA ASN A 285 -20.41 17.84 -4.99
C ASN A 285 -20.02 17.05 -3.73
N THR A 286 -19.75 15.76 -3.87
CA THR A 286 -19.30 14.93 -2.76
C THR A 286 -17.79 15.10 -2.54
N VAL A 287 -17.41 15.40 -1.30
CA VAL A 287 -16.01 15.51 -0.86
C VAL A 287 -15.83 14.66 0.38
N ALA A 288 -14.77 13.89 0.44
CA ALA A 288 -14.47 13.09 1.61
C ALA A 288 -12.99 13.25 2.03
N ILE A 289 -12.77 13.33 3.32
CA ILE A 289 -11.45 13.50 3.95
C ILE A 289 -11.32 12.43 5.03
N VAL A 290 -10.15 11.81 5.13
CA VAL A 290 -9.78 10.92 6.23
C VAL A 290 -8.51 11.44 6.89
N ALA A 291 -8.44 11.36 8.22
CA ALA A 291 -7.23 11.65 8.99
C ALA A 291 -7.21 10.87 10.31
N GLY A 292 -6.01 10.65 10.83
CA GLY A 292 -5.76 10.01 12.11
C GLY A 292 -4.27 9.84 12.36
N GLU A 293 -3.92 9.45 13.57
CA GLU A 293 -2.55 9.22 14.02
C GLU A 293 -2.43 7.83 14.63
N SER A 294 -1.20 7.32 14.77
CA SER A 294 -0.95 6.07 15.49
C SER A 294 -1.33 6.12 16.98
N ASN A 295 -1.52 7.30 17.52
CA ASN A 295 -1.91 7.56 18.91
C ASN A 295 -3.23 8.34 19.04
N SER A 296 -4.09 8.27 18.03
CA SER A 296 -5.44 8.84 18.04
C SER A 296 -6.40 7.99 17.20
N ARG A 297 -7.67 8.35 17.24
CA ARG A 297 -8.69 7.71 16.38
C ARG A 297 -8.51 8.04 14.90
N VAL A 298 -9.10 7.21 14.02
CA VAL A 298 -9.25 7.51 12.60
C VAL A 298 -10.63 8.10 12.36
N MET A 299 -10.67 9.29 11.78
CA MET A 299 -11.89 10.04 11.49
C MET A 299 -12.06 10.25 9.98
N MET A 300 -13.32 10.27 9.53
CA MET A 300 -13.71 10.67 8.18
C MET A 300 -14.69 11.83 8.25
N TRP A 301 -14.51 12.79 7.37
CA TRP A 301 -15.44 13.90 7.12
C TRP A 301 -15.98 13.76 5.71
N LYS A 302 -17.30 13.87 5.56
CA LYS A 302 -17.97 13.85 4.27
C LYS A 302 -18.85 15.08 4.09
N SER A 303 -18.75 15.71 2.95
CA SER A 303 -19.63 16.77 2.48
C SER A 303 -20.34 16.30 1.23
N GLU A 304 -21.64 16.59 1.11
CA GLU A 304 -22.43 16.33 -0.10
C GLU A 304 -22.84 17.64 -0.81
N ASP A 305 -22.42 18.78 -0.28
CA ASP A 305 -22.72 20.12 -0.75
C ASP A 305 -21.47 20.93 -1.14
N ASN A 306 -20.48 20.22 -1.71
CA ASN A 306 -19.24 20.84 -2.22
C ASN A 306 -18.40 21.53 -1.14
N GLY A 307 -18.43 21.00 0.09
CA GLY A 307 -17.62 21.47 1.22
C GLY A 307 -18.24 22.61 2.02
N ASP A 308 -19.56 22.87 1.89
CA ASP A 308 -20.25 23.86 2.71
C ASP A 308 -20.61 23.32 4.10
N THR A 309 -21.07 22.08 4.19
CA THR A 309 -21.34 21.38 5.46
C THR A 309 -20.64 20.03 5.51
N TRP A 310 -20.39 19.51 6.73
CA TRP A 310 -19.62 18.31 6.94
C TRP A 310 -20.25 17.42 7.99
N ASP A 311 -20.47 16.16 7.62
CA ASP A 311 -20.75 15.06 8.54
C ASP A 311 -19.45 14.39 8.96
N THR A 312 -19.41 13.85 10.19
CA THR A 312 -18.23 13.18 10.74
C THR A 312 -18.54 11.72 11.06
N THR A 313 -17.63 10.83 10.73
CA THR A 313 -17.70 9.41 11.06
C THR A 313 -16.39 8.96 11.69
N GLN A 314 -16.48 8.28 12.85
CA GLN A 314 -15.34 7.61 13.44
C GLN A 314 -15.18 6.24 12.78
N ILE A 315 -14.04 6.00 12.15
CA ILE A 315 -13.70 4.73 11.50
C ILE A 315 -13.10 3.77 12.51
N TRP A 316 -12.12 4.26 13.28
CA TRP A 316 -11.38 3.45 14.25
C TRP A 316 -11.20 4.16 15.57
N SER A 317 -11.41 3.46 16.69
CA SER A 317 -11.26 3.98 18.03
C SER A 317 -9.82 3.84 18.52
N PHE A 318 -9.37 4.83 19.29
CA PHE A 318 -8.15 4.74 20.06
C PHE A 318 -8.52 4.81 21.55
N PRO A 319 -8.17 3.81 22.37
CA PRO A 319 -8.72 3.70 23.74
C PRO A 319 -8.15 4.73 24.72
N TYR A 320 -7.01 5.37 24.40
CA TYR A 320 -6.28 6.27 25.32
C TYR A 320 -6.34 7.74 24.88
N GLU A 321 -7.47 8.20 24.38
CA GLU A 321 -7.65 9.58 23.90
C GLU A 321 -7.96 10.60 24.99
N PRO A 322 -7.36 11.82 24.89
CA PRO A 322 -6.19 12.12 24.07
C PRO A 322 -4.95 11.43 24.68
N TRP A 323 -4.04 10.93 23.85
CA TRP A 323 -2.83 10.32 24.39
C TRP A 323 -1.95 11.37 25.06
N THR A 324 -1.68 11.19 26.34
CA THR A 324 -0.97 12.15 27.18
C THR A 324 0.23 11.57 27.92
N ASP A 325 0.59 10.33 27.61
CA ASP A 325 1.62 9.55 28.31
C ASP A 325 1.30 9.38 29.82
N SER A 326 0.03 9.25 30.13
CA SER A 326 -0.48 9.05 31.48
C SER A 326 -1.09 7.67 31.72
N VAL A 327 -1.09 6.82 30.70
CA VAL A 327 -1.71 5.49 30.72
C VAL A 327 -0.75 4.50 30.07
N ILE A 328 -0.50 3.38 30.74
CA ILE A 328 0.19 2.22 30.16
C ILE A 328 -0.78 1.36 29.36
N THR A 329 -0.26 0.52 28.46
CA THR A 329 -1.05 -0.50 27.79
C THR A 329 -1.33 -1.64 28.76
N ASP A 330 -2.51 -1.61 29.38
CA ASP A 330 -2.94 -2.47 30.49
C ASP A 330 -4.41 -2.86 30.23
N PHE A 331 -4.63 -4.10 29.78
CA PHE A 331 -5.95 -4.60 29.43
C PHE A 331 -6.67 -5.30 30.57
N ASP A 332 -5.93 -5.77 31.59
CA ASP A 332 -6.53 -6.40 32.75
C ASP A 332 -6.71 -5.46 33.97
N GLY A 333 -6.11 -4.26 33.90
CA GLY A 333 -6.26 -3.19 34.86
C GLY A 333 -5.45 -3.42 36.15
N ASP A 334 -4.36 -4.19 36.08
CA ASP A 334 -3.52 -4.49 37.26
C ASP A 334 -2.41 -3.44 37.49
N GLY A 335 -2.19 -2.55 36.53
CA GLY A 335 -1.22 -1.43 36.57
C GLY A 335 0.13 -1.74 35.96
N ASP A 336 0.32 -2.90 35.37
CA ASP A 336 1.50 -3.31 34.62
C ASP A 336 1.16 -3.47 33.12
N VAL A 337 2.15 -3.40 32.24
CA VAL A 337 1.96 -3.71 30.81
C VAL A 337 1.70 -5.19 30.67
N ASP A 338 0.56 -5.51 30.05
CA ASP A 338 0.20 -6.89 29.80
C ASP A 338 1.18 -7.60 28.91
N SER A 339 1.43 -8.85 29.25
CA SER A 339 2.23 -9.74 28.42
C SER A 339 1.64 -11.15 28.42
N PHE A 340 1.83 -11.87 27.32
CA PHE A 340 1.42 -13.26 27.21
C PHE A 340 2.56 -14.13 26.65
N LEU A 341 2.49 -15.43 26.88
CA LEU A 341 3.49 -16.38 26.44
C LEU A 341 3.16 -16.88 25.03
N VAL A 342 4.09 -16.66 24.09
CA VAL A 342 4.09 -17.28 22.78
C VAL A 342 5.36 -18.12 22.66
N ASP A 343 5.23 -19.42 22.50
CA ASP A 343 6.34 -20.37 22.37
C ASP A 343 7.41 -20.24 23.47
N GLY A 344 6.97 -19.91 24.69
CA GLY A 344 7.84 -19.76 25.85
C GLY A 344 8.52 -18.39 26.00
N ASN A 345 8.23 -17.44 25.10
CA ASN A 345 8.69 -16.05 25.21
C ASN A 345 7.55 -15.14 25.65
N TYR A 346 7.84 -14.18 26.52
CA TYR A 346 6.89 -13.12 26.86
C TYR A 346 6.81 -12.11 25.70
N VAL A 347 5.59 -11.86 25.24
CA VAL A 347 5.26 -10.87 24.24
C VAL A 347 4.36 -9.83 24.86
N LEU A 348 4.69 -8.54 24.71
CA LEU A 348 3.88 -7.45 25.23
C LEU A 348 2.55 -7.37 24.47
N GLU A 349 1.47 -7.14 25.20
CA GLU A 349 0.18 -6.87 24.61
C GLU A 349 0.13 -5.46 24.04
N THR A 350 -0.54 -5.29 22.88
CA THR A 350 -0.60 -4.03 22.17
C THR A 350 -1.94 -3.84 21.52
N ILE A 351 -2.18 -2.63 21.10
CA ILE A 351 -3.36 -2.27 20.32
C ILE A 351 -3.02 -2.06 18.85
N GLN A 352 -3.91 -2.48 17.98
CA GLN A 352 -3.81 -2.18 16.57
C GLN A 352 -4.20 -0.73 16.32
N VAL A 353 -3.35 -0.02 15.54
CA VAL A 353 -3.53 1.37 15.17
C VAL A 353 -3.26 1.57 13.68
N SER A 354 -3.59 2.75 13.16
CA SER A 354 -3.23 3.17 11.81
C SER A 354 -1.75 3.55 11.74
N ASP A 355 -1.12 3.30 10.59
CA ASP A 355 0.21 3.81 10.25
C ASP A 355 0.19 5.28 9.77
N GLY A 356 -1.00 5.89 9.61
CA GLY A 356 -1.20 7.25 9.10
C GLY A 356 -1.16 7.37 7.57
N ALA A 357 -0.83 6.32 6.84
CA ALA A 357 -0.78 6.35 5.38
C ALA A 357 -2.13 5.96 4.77
N TYR A 358 -3.00 6.94 4.59
CA TYR A 358 -4.37 6.74 4.11
C TYR A 358 -4.50 6.78 2.60
N SER A 359 -5.42 5.95 2.06
CA SER A 359 -6.05 6.16 0.76
C SER A 359 -7.55 6.33 0.94
N ILE A 360 -8.17 7.21 0.15
CA ILE A 360 -9.60 7.47 0.16
C ILE A 360 -10.14 7.53 -1.26
N LEU A 361 -11.32 6.94 -1.48
CA LEU A 361 -11.98 6.87 -2.78
C LEU A 361 -13.48 7.07 -2.62
N ILE A 362 -14.07 7.88 -3.47
CA ILE A 362 -15.53 8.02 -3.62
C ILE A 362 -15.96 7.18 -4.83
N ASP A 363 -16.78 6.16 -4.63
CA ASP A 363 -17.24 5.26 -5.68
C ASP A 363 -18.29 5.91 -6.62
N ASN A 364 -18.80 5.13 -7.57
CA ASN A 364 -19.79 5.59 -8.53
C ASN A 364 -21.18 5.84 -7.90
N ASN A 365 -21.41 5.43 -6.66
CA ASN A 365 -22.62 5.65 -5.87
C ASN A 365 -22.44 6.70 -4.78
N ASN A 366 -21.33 7.45 -4.79
CA ASN A 366 -20.92 8.40 -3.75
C ASN A 366 -20.64 7.76 -2.37
N LYS A 367 -20.38 6.45 -2.31
CA LYS A 367 -19.93 5.78 -1.11
C LYS A 367 -18.43 5.99 -0.93
N VAL A 368 -18.00 6.21 0.31
CA VAL A 368 -16.59 6.40 0.67
C VAL A 368 -15.96 5.08 1.07
N HIS A 369 -14.77 4.86 0.55
CA HIS A 369 -13.89 3.74 0.85
C HIS A 369 -12.55 4.27 1.40
N VAL A 370 -12.01 3.63 2.45
CA VAL A 370 -10.78 4.06 3.12
C VAL A 370 -9.87 2.86 3.34
N TRP A 371 -8.58 3.05 3.08
CA TRP A 371 -7.51 2.08 3.36
C TRP A 371 -6.40 2.74 4.16
N PHE A 372 -5.72 1.96 5.00
CA PHE A 372 -4.53 2.37 5.73
C PHE A 372 -3.71 1.15 6.16
N GLY A 373 -2.43 1.34 6.39
CA GLY A 373 -1.56 0.28 6.89
C GLY A 373 -1.84 -0.02 8.37
N ALA A 374 -1.68 -1.28 8.76
CA ALA A 374 -1.77 -1.71 10.14
C ALA A 374 -0.45 -1.47 10.86
N MET A 375 -0.52 -0.92 12.06
CA MET A 375 0.59 -0.78 12.98
C MET A 375 0.16 -1.22 14.38
N GLN A 376 1.10 -1.57 15.24
CA GLN A 376 0.83 -1.87 16.63
C GLN A 376 1.44 -0.79 17.52
N PHE A 377 0.77 -0.51 18.62
CA PHE A 377 1.10 0.52 19.60
C PHE A 377 1.13 -0.07 21.02
N SER A 378 2.09 0.35 21.82
CA SER A 378 2.05 0.18 23.28
C SER A 378 2.69 1.38 23.97
N ASN A 379 2.28 1.61 25.22
CA ASN A 379 2.96 2.49 26.15
C ASN A 379 3.37 1.66 27.37
N ASP A 380 4.68 1.53 27.62
CA ASP A 380 5.24 0.68 28.66
C ASP A 380 5.70 1.46 29.91
N SER A 381 5.67 2.79 29.86
CA SER A 381 6.15 3.64 30.96
C SER A 381 5.44 5.00 30.96
N ILE A 382 4.87 5.36 32.10
CA ILE A 382 4.18 6.65 32.26
C ILE A 382 5.18 7.78 32.48
N GLY A 383 4.99 8.88 31.76
CA GLY A 383 5.71 10.14 31.98
C GLY A 383 7.11 10.21 31.40
N ASP A 384 7.51 9.25 30.57
CA ASP A 384 8.79 9.27 29.86
C ASP A 384 8.71 10.02 28.50
N GLY A 385 7.50 10.41 28.09
CA GLY A 385 7.23 11.15 26.84
C GLY A 385 7.29 10.29 25.60
N ASN A 386 7.35 8.97 25.72
CA ASN A 386 7.51 8.02 24.64
C ASN A 386 6.30 7.07 24.55
N TYR A 387 6.14 6.46 23.40
CA TYR A 387 5.37 5.25 23.19
C TYR A 387 6.14 4.32 22.24
N SER A 388 5.76 3.06 22.23
CA SER A 388 6.36 2.07 21.34
C SER A 388 5.41 1.80 20.17
N TYR A 389 5.97 1.69 18.96
CA TYR A 389 5.26 1.16 17.81
C TYR A 389 6.12 0.11 17.11
N TYR A 390 5.47 -0.73 16.31
CA TYR A 390 6.08 -1.96 15.83
C TYR A 390 6.03 -2.02 14.31
N PRO A 391 7.15 -1.71 13.65
CA PRO A 391 7.25 -1.67 12.19
C PRO A 391 7.28 -3.06 11.53
N GLY A 392 7.48 -4.12 12.31
CA GLY A 392 7.36 -5.51 11.84
C GLY A 392 5.91 -5.95 11.62
N THR A 393 4.96 -5.03 11.61
CA THR A 393 3.54 -5.29 11.39
C THR A 393 3.19 -5.16 9.91
N SER A 394 2.25 -5.95 9.44
CA SER A 394 1.74 -5.90 8.08
C SER A 394 0.22 -5.94 8.04
N GLY A 395 -0.35 -5.67 6.89
CA GLY A 395 -1.77 -5.66 6.60
C GLY A 395 -2.24 -4.29 6.13
N ILE A 396 -2.96 -4.25 5.03
CA ILE A 396 -3.71 -3.08 4.58
C ILE A 396 -5.16 -3.26 5.05
N LEU A 397 -5.56 -2.43 5.98
CA LEU A 397 -6.89 -2.41 6.55
C LEU A 397 -7.84 -1.62 5.63
N TYR A 398 -9.08 -2.06 5.57
CA TYR A 398 -10.10 -1.48 4.72
C TYR A 398 -11.40 -1.23 5.49
N TRP A 399 -12.03 -0.10 5.19
CA TRP A 399 -13.33 0.33 5.68
C TRP A 399 -14.16 0.97 4.56
N ASN A 400 -15.47 0.86 4.63
CA ASN A 400 -16.39 1.66 3.84
C ASN A 400 -17.62 2.07 4.66
N GLU A 401 -18.47 2.96 4.13
CA GLU A 401 -19.63 3.52 4.84
C GLU A 401 -20.69 2.48 5.23
N ASP A 402 -20.69 1.26 4.70
CA ASP A 402 -21.59 0.19 5.14
C ASP A 402 -21.09 -0.50 6.44
N PHE A 403 -19.85 -0.21 6.84
CA PHE A 403 -19.24 -0.77 8.06
C PHE A 403 -19.52 0.18 9.24
N GLY A 404 -19.55 -0.37 10.45
CA GLY A 404 -19.60 0.45 11.67
C GLY A 404 -18.21 0.91 12.10
N THR A 405 -18.18 1.73 13.15
CA THR A 405 -16.95 2.03 13.90
C THR A 405 -16.28 0.73 14.32
N ASP A 406 -14.96 0.67 14.25
CA ASP A 406 -14.12 -0.49 14.61
C ASP A 406 -14.43 -1.78 13.81
N SER A 407 -15.09 -1.64 12.66
CA SER A 407 -15.42 -2.74 11.77
C SER A 407 -14.55 -2.65 10.52
N LEU A 408 -13.35 -3.24 10.60
CA LEU A 408 -12.37 -3.25 9.52
C LEU A 408 -12.22 -4.66 8.93
N THR A 409 -11.81 -4.72 7.66
CA THR A 409 -11.35 -5.94 7.02
C THR A 409 -9.92 -5.77 6.52
N VAL A 410 -9.24 -6.87 6.22
CA VAL A 410 -7.93 -6.84 5.56
C VAL A 410 -8.15 -6.91 4.05
N ALA A 411 -7.75 -5.85 3.34
CA ALA A 411 -7.79 -5.84 1.88
C ALA A 411 -6.58 -6.55 1.26
N ALA A 412 -5.42 -6.45 1.90
CA ALA A 412 -4.18 -7.07 1.45
C ALA A 412 -3.20 -7.25 2.61
N ASP A 413 -2.19 -8.10 2.40
CA ASP A 413 -1.11 -8.34 3.35
C ASP A 413 0.18 -8.69 2.58
N LEU A 414 1.24 -9.08 3.31
CA LEU A 414 2.44 -9.67 2.73
C LEU A 414 2.09 -10.93 1.92
N VAL A 415 2.89 -11.17 0.91
CA VAL A 415 2.74 -12.35 0.04
C VAL A 415 3.83 -13.34 0.40
N ASP A 416 3.43 -14.60 0.61
CA ASP A 416 4.30 -15.76 0.70
C ASP A 416 4.59 -16.22 -0.74
N ASP A 417 5.73 -15.77 -1.27
CA ASP A 417 6.05 -15.93 -2.70
C ASP A 417 6.47 -17.36 -3.04
N ASP A 418 7.10 -18.08 -2.11
CA ASP A 418 7.54 -19.45 -2.35
C ASP A 418 6.52 -20.52 -1.90
N GLY A 419 5.48 -20.09 -1.17
CA GLY A 419 4.36 -20.92 -0.75
C GLY A 419 4.72 -21.97 0.31
N ASP A 420 5.78 -21.74 1.08
CA ASP A 420 6.24 -22.64 2.13
C ASP A 420 5.46 -22.49 3.45
N GLY A 421 4.66 -21.44 3.58
CA GLY A 421 3.83 -21.10 4.73
C GLY A 421 4.57 -20.31 5.80
N ALA A 422 5.78 -19.82 5.51
CA ALA A 422 6.54 -18.94 6.37
C ALA A 422 6.98 -17.71 5.57
N LEU A 423 7.05 -16.54 6.21
CA LEU A 423 7.51 -15.32 5.57
C LEU A 423 8.96 -15.03 5.96
N THR A 424 9.87 -15.06 5.00
CA THR A 424 11.27 -14.69 5.19
C THR A 424 11.47 -13.20 4.90
N ILE A 425 11.15 -12.34 5.88
CA ILE A 425 11.22 -10.88 5.79
C ILE A 425 12.25 -10.35 6.79
N SER A 426 13.14 -9.46 6.34
CA SER A 426 14.05 -8.70 7.20
C SER A 426 13.53 -7.28 7.42
N THR A 427 13.57 -6.84 8.67
CA THR A 427 13.29 -5.43 9.03
C THR A 427 14.55 -4.56 8.97
N GLY A 428 15.73 -5.15 8.73
CA GLY A 428 17.00 -4.43 8.64
C GLY A 428 17.59 -3.96 9.95
N TYR A 429 17.15 -4.53 11.09
CA TYR A 429 17.62 -4.12 12.42
C TYR A 429 18.48 -5.16 13.14
N ALA A 430 18.79 -6.26 12.51
CA ALA A 430 19.76 -7.22 13.05
C ALA A 430 21.15 -6.60 13.03
N ASP A 431 21.68 -6.33 14.22
CA ASP A 431 23.12 -6.09 14.47
C ASP A 431 23.77 -4.73 14.18
N VAL A 432 23.05 -3.65 13.98
CA VAL A 432 23.71 -2.33 13.95
C VAL A 432 23.85 -1.82 15.37
N GLY A 433 25.02 -2.04 15.96
CA GLY A 433 25.33 -1.62 17.32
C GLY A 433 25.08 -0.12 17.53
N THR A 434 24.22 0.20 18.46
CA THR A 434 24.05 1.45 19.19
C THR A 434 23.12 2.53 18.69
N THR A 435 22.71 2.58 17.44
CA THR A 435 21.63 3.48 17.00
C THR A 435 20.81 2.77 15.95
N ALA A 436 19.67 2.22 16.38
CA ALA A 436 18.68 1.72 15.44
C ALA A 436 18.30 2.87 14.50
N GLY A 437 18.58 2.70 13.22
CA GLY A 437 18.05 3.59 12.21
C GLY A 437 16.52 3.48 12.19
N PRO A 438 15.79 4.52 11.78
CA PRO A 438 14.36 4.45 11.61
C PRO A 438 13.99 3.34 10.63
N VAL A 439 12.83 2.74 10.89
CA VAL A 439 12.19 1.86 9.90
C VAL A 439 12.07 2.62 8.59
N PRO A 440 12.45 2.03 7.46
CA PRO A 440 12.26 2.68 6.20
C PRO A 440 10.82 3.18 6.06
N TYR A 441 10.68 4.47 5.73
CA TYR A 441 9.39 5.15 5.51
C TYR A 441 8.48 5.33 6.73
N GLY A 442 8.94 5.02 7.95
CA GLY A 442 8.18 5.23 9.19
C GLY A 442 6.88 4.43 9.34
N ALA A 443 6.68 3.39 8.52
CA ALA A 443 5.45 2.62 8.43
C ALA A 443 5.72 1.10 8.50
N GLY A 444 4.68 0.28 8.40
CA GLY A 444 4.76 -1.17 8.47
C GLY A 444 5.46 -1.84 7.27
N LEU A 445 5.38 -3.17 7.23
CA LEU A 445 5.93 -3.98 6.13
C LEU A 445 5.08 -3.86 4.86
N THR A 446 3.79 -3.52 4.99
CA THR A 446 2.87 -3.12 3.92
C THR A 446 2.41 -1.71 4.19
N LEU A 447 2.51 -0.81 3.23
CA LEU A 447 2.30 0.63 3.45
C LEU A 447 1.81 1.35 2.20
N GLN A 448 1.34 2.60 2.43
CA GLN A 448 1.05 3.58 1.38
C GLN A 448 0.06 3.06 0.33
N PRO A 449 -1.15 2.62 0.72
CA PRO A 449 -2.16 2.23 -0.23
C PRO A 449 -2.53 3.40 -1.15
N SER A 450 -2.83 3.08 -2.41
CA SER A 450 -3.38 4.02 -3.39
C SER A 450 -4.47 3.34 -4.20
N SER A 451 -5.57 4.02 -4.47
CA SER A 451 -6.78 3.38 -4.99
C SER A 451 -7.35 4.07 -6.23
N GLY A 452 -8.03 3.27 -7.06
CA GLY A 452 -8.75 3.73 -8.24
C GLY A 452 -10.00 2.89 -8.50
N ILE A 453 -10.86 3.36 -9.40
CA ILE A 453 -12.13 2.71 -9.73
C ILE A 453 -12.40 2.80 -11.23
N ASP A 454 -12.97 1.75 -11.81
CA ASP A 454 -13.44 1.77 -13.19
C ASP A 454 -14.92 2.15 -13.31
N ALA A 455 -15.38 2.30 -14.55
CA ALA A 455 -16.76 2.64 -14.85
C ALA A 455 -17.77 1.56 -14.41
N ASN A 456 -17.32 0.32 -14.22
CA ASN A 456 -18.14 -0.81 -13.77
C ASN A 456 -18.27 -0.88 -12.24
N GLY A 457 -17.49 -0.06 -11.52
CA GLY A 457 -17.44 -0.08 -10.06
C GLY A 457 -16.44 -1.07 -9.48
N THR A 458 -15.54 -1.65 -10.30
CA THR A 458 -14.42 -2.43 -9.80
C THR A 458 -13.43 -1.51 -9.12
N ILE A 459 -13.10 -1.79 -7.88
CA ILE A 459 -12.16 -1.03 -7.07
C ILE A 459 -10.79 -1.71 -7.15
N TYR A 460 -9.76 -0.92 -7.41
CA TYR A 460 -8.37 -1.35 -7.47
C TYR A 460 -7.58 -0.69 -6.35
N MET A 461 -6.61 -1.39 -5.78
CA MET A 461 -5.73 -0.87 -4.73
C MET A 461 -4.31 -1.37 -4.95
N SER A 462 -3.35 -0.43 -4.99
CA SER A 462 -1.91 -0.71 -4.96
C SER A 462 -1.35 -0.40 -3.58
N TYR A 463 -0.28 -1.08 -3.20
CA TYR A 463 0.49 -0.79 -1.99
C TYR A 463 1.94 -1.21 -2.18
N ALA A 464 2.85 -0.67 -1.38
CA ALA A 464 4.21 -1.16 -1.30
C ALA A 464 4.29 -2.22 -0.19
N GLY A 465 4.82 -3.40 -0.50
CA GLY A 465 4.96 -4.52 0.44
C GLY A 465 6.39 -5.04 0.45
N ALA A 466 6.90 -5.43 1.63
CA ALA A 466 8.20 -6.07 1.74
C ALA A 466 8.18 -7.40 0.96
N LYS A 467 9.12 -7.56 0.03
CA LYS A 467 9.25 -8.75 -0.80
C LYS A 467 9.95 -9.84 -0.01
N GLU A 468 9.35 -11.01 0.02
CA GLU A 468 9.93 -12.18 0.64
C GLU A 468 11.24 -12.60 -0.02
N GLY A 469 12.24 -12.97 0.81
CA GLY A 469 13.52 -13.44 0.34
C GLY A 469 14.39 -12.40 -0.38
N LEU A 470 13.89 -11.16 -0.57
CA LEU A 470 14.59 -10.10 -1.30
C LEU A 470 15.42 -9.21 -0.37
N GLN A 471 16.58 -9.74 0.06
CA GLN A 471 17.56 -9.03 0.89
C GLN A 471 18.87 -8.88 0.11
N TYR A 472 19.51 -7.71 0.24
CA TYR A 472 20.81 -7.48 -0.41
C TYR A 472 21.92 -8.31 0.23
N SER A 473 21.96 -8.34 1.57
CA SER A 473 22.91 -9.17 2.32
C SER A 473 22.17 -10.31 3.02
N GLY A 474 22.58 -11.53 2.78
CA GLY A 474 21.97 -12.72 3.43
C GLY A 474 22.23 -12.82 4.94
N ASP A 475 22.73 -11.75 5.60
CA ASP A 475 23.03 -11.67 7.02
C ASP A 475 21.96 -10.95 7.85
N GLY A 476 20.84 -10.51 7.22
CA GLY A 476 19.73 -9.82 7.88
C GLY A 476 20.04 -8.39 8.34
N SER A 477 21.19 -7.82 7.92
CA SER A 477 21.57 -6.45 8.30
C SER A 477 20.82 -5.36 7.52
N GLU A 478 20.20 -5.71 6.42
CA GLU A 478 19.40 -4.81 5.58
C GLU A 478 17.92 -5.20 5.58
N PRO A 479 17.00 -4.22 5.45
CA PRO A 479 15.59 -4.51 5.30
C PRO A 479 15.29 -5.21 3.97
N SER A 480 14.26 -6.05 3.95
CA SER A 480 13.71 -6.57 2.70
C SER A 480 13.22 -5.42 1.84
N ARG A 481 13.57 -5.44 0.56
CA ARG A 481 13.12 -4.46 -0.42
C ARG A 481 11.61 -4.55 -0.61
N LYS A 482 11.02 -3.43 -0.96
CA LYS A 482 9.59 -3.34 -1.23
C LYS A 482 9.31 -3.42 -2.72
N HIS A 483 8.24 -4.14 -3.05
CA HIS A 483 7.67 -4.20 -4.38
C HIS A 483 6.27 -3.58 -4.37
N ILE A 484 5.74 -3.25 -5.55
CA ILE A 484 4.38 -2.77 -5.71
C ILE A 484 3.46 -3.95 -6.00
N TYR A 485 2.44 -4.07 -5.16
CA TYR A 485 1.40 -5.08 -5.29
C TYR A 485 0.07 -4.44 -5.68
N LEU A 486 -0.71 -5.17 -6.47
CA LEU A 486 -2.09 -4.82 -6.82
C LEU A 486 -3.07 -5.86 -6.33
N THR A 487 -4.19 -5.39 -5.84
CA THR A 487 -5.40 -6.20 -5.61
C THR A 487 -6.63 -5.46 -6.14
N LYS A 488 -7.75 -6.15 -6.26
CA LYS A 488 -9.03 -5.55 -6.66
C LYS A 488 -10.21 -6.22 -6.00
N SER A 489 -11.31 -5.48 -5.95
CA SER A 489 -12.63 -5.94 -5.52
C SER A 489 -13.66 -5.63 -6.60
N THR A 490 -14.49 -6.62 -6.93
CA THR A 490 -15.62 -6.49 -7.88
C THR A 490 -16.98 -6.43 -7.18
N ASP A 491 -16.99 -6.48 -5.87
CA ASP A 491 -18.19 -6.55 -5.02
C ASP A 491 -18.30 -5.40 -4.01
N GLY A 492 -17.67 -4.25 -4.34
CA GLY A 492 -17.73 -3.03 -3.54
C GLY A 492 -16.91 -3.10 -2.24
N GLY A 493 -15.83 -3.89 -2.24
CA GLY A 493 -14.90 -4.03 -1.11
C GLY A 493 -15.26 -5.16 -0.14
N ALA A 494 -16.26 -5.99 -0.45
CA ALA A 494 -16.63 -7.11 0.40
C ALA A 494 -15.58 -8.24 0.37
N THR A 495 -15.00 -8.48 -0.81
CA THR A 495 -13.88 -9.41 -1.00
C THR A 495 -12.80 -8.82 -1.88
N TRP A 496 -11.57 -9.29 -1.72
CA TRP A 496 -10.39 -8.87 -2.46
C TRP A 496 -9.68 -10.08 -3.06
N ILE A 497 -9.21 -9.96 -4.29
CA ILE A 497 -8.36 -11.02 -4.86
C ILE A 497 -7.00 -11.05 -4.17
N PRO A 498 -6.27 -12.18 -4.18
CA PRO A 498 -4.89 -12.23 -3.71
C PRO A 498 -4.04 -11.14 -4.39
N PRO A 499 -3.16 -10.45 -3.64
CA PRO A 499 -2.28 -9.44 -4.21
C PRO A 499 -1.34 -10.02 -5.26
N VAL A 500 -1.06 -9.24 -6.28
CA VAL A 500 -0.16 -9.59 -7.38
C VAL A 500 1.00 -8.62 -7.39
N ASP A 501 2.23 -9.11 -7.36
CA ASP A 501 3.45 -8.31 -7.57
C ASP A 501 3.48 -7.85 -9.03
N VAL A 502 3.48 -6.55 -9.26
CA VAL A 502 3.36 -5.97 -10.60
C VAL A 502 4.66 -5.37 -11.13
N VAL A 503 5.70 -5.34 -10.32
CA VAL A 503 7.03 -4.86 -10.69
C VAL A 503 8.06 -6.00 -10.77
N ALA A 504 7.66 -7.25 -10.49
CA ALA A 504 8.53 -8.40 -10.65
C ALA A 504 8.70 -8.74 -12.13
N ASP A 505 9.91 -8.59 -12.64
CA ASP A 505 10.34 -9.13 -13.92
C ASP A 505 11.42 -10.20 -13.70
N GLU A 506 10.99 -11.44 -13.60
CA GLU A 506 11.89 -12.58 -13.35
C GLU A 506 12.84 -12.85 -14.52
N THR A 507 12.58 -12.30 -15.72
CA THR A 507 13.41 -12.50 -16.90
C THR A 507 14.67 -11.65 -16.92
N ALA A 508 14.66 -10.50 -16.27
CA ALA A 508 15.74 -9.52 -16.39
C ALA A 508 16.91 -9.78 -15.44
N GLY A 509 16.71 -10.54 -14.34
CA GLY A 509 17.76 -10.80 -13.33
C GLY A 509 18.24 -9.56 -12.58
N PHE A 510 17.67 -8.40 -12.89
CA PHE A 510 18.04 -7.10 -12.32
C PHE A 510 17.01 -6.58 -11.30
N ASP A 511 15.75 -7.00 -11.39
CA ASP A 511 14.69 -6.49 -10.53
C ASP A 511 14.78 -6.94 -9.09
N GLN A 512 15.48 -8.06 -8.86
CA GLN A 512 15.78 -8.56 -7.51
C GLN A 512 16.62 -7.61 -6.65
N LEU A 513 17.09 -6.49 -7.21
CA LEU A 513 17.93 -5.52 -6.50
C LEU A 513 17.30 -4.14 -6.39
N LYS A 514 16.05 -3.98 -6.83
CA LYS A 514 15.36 -2.68 -6.77
C LYS A 514 14.38 -2.59 -5.61
N GLU A 515 14.28 -1.40 -5.05
CA GLU A 515 13.24 -0.95 -4.14
C GLU A 515 12.19 -0.17 -4.94
N TYR A 516 10.91 -0.43 -4.69
CA TYR A 516 9.79 0.24 -5.35
C TYR A 516 8.83 0.80 -4.29
N VAL A 517 8.67 2.11 -4.26
CA VAL A 517 7.91 2.81 -3.22
C VAL A 517 7.18 4.03 -3.75
N PHE A 518 6.37 4.64 -2.89
CA PHE A 518 5.61 5.85 -3.17
C PHE A 518 4.71 5.72 -4.41
N CYS A 519 4.04 4.57 -4.55
CA CYS A 519 3.18 4.29 -5.69
C CYS A 519 1.87 5.09 -5.62
N ALA A 520 1.66 5.96 -6.59
CA ALA A 520 0.38 6.62 -6.82
C ALA A 520 -0.36 5.96 -7.99
N MET A 521 -1.63 5.65 -7.81
CA MET A 521 -2.55 5.13 -8.82
C MET A 521 -3.46 6.25 -9.31
N ALA A 522 -3.69 6.32 -10.62
CA ALA A 522 -4.72 7.19 -11.17
C ALA A 522 -6.11 6.73 -10.69
N LYS A 523 -6.90 7.63 -10.09
CA LYS A 523 -8.22 7.29 -9.56
C LYS A 523 -9.21 6.82 -10.64
N ASN A 524 -9.09 7.33 -11.86
CA ASN A 524 -9.88 6.89 -13.00
C ASN A 524 -9.17 5.73 -13.68
N VAL A 525 -9.74 4.53 -13.59
CA VAL A 525 -9.25 3.32 -14.26
C VAL A 525 -10.08 3.09 -15.51
N ASP A 526 -9.40 2.95 -16.65
CA ASP A 526 -10.03 2.59 -17.93
C ASP A 526 -9.72 1.12 -18.31
N GLY A 527 -9.19 0.85 -19.49
CA GLY A 527 -8.67 -0.48 -19.87
C GLY A 527 -7.36 -0.84 -19.15
N ASN A 528 -6.70 0.16 -18.57
CA ASN A 528 -5.46 0.03 -17.83
C ASN A 528 -5.53 0.72 -16.47
N ILE A 529 -4.74 0.20 -15.55
CA ILE A 529 -4.39 0.83 -14.28
C ILE A 529 -3.10 1.59 -14.52
N HIS A 530 -3.09 2.89 -14.24
CA HIS A 530 -1.94 3.76 -14.46
C HIS A 530 -1.28 4.06 -13.13
N LEU A 531 -0.01 3.69 -13.01
CA LEU A 531 0.82 3.86 -11.81
C LEU A 531 1.99 4.79 -12.08
N VAL A 532 2.37 5.57 -11.07
CA VAL A 532 3.65 6.26 -10.99
C VAL A 532 4.27 5.99 -9.63
N TYR A 533 5.55 5.58 -9.61
CA TYR A 533 6.27 5.23 -8.39
C TYR A 533 7.75 5.61 -8.49
N GLN A 534 8.43 5.55 -7.36
CA GLN A 534 9.88 5.73 -7.28
C GLN A 534 10.55 4.36 -7.24
N SER A 535 11.69 4.25 -7.93
CA SER A 535 12.51 3.04 -7.96
C SER A 535 13.98 3.38 -7.85
N ASP A 536 14.69 2.61 -7.05
CA ASP A 536 16.15 2.64 -6.93
C ASP A 536 16.69 1.30 -6.43
N ILE A 537 18.00 1.22 -6.12
CA ILE A 537 18.63 -0.02 -5.67
C ILE A 537 18.85 -0.11 -4.14
N PHE A 538 18.50 0.95 -3.40
CA PHE A 538 18.73 1.02 -1.97
C PHE A 538 17.41 1.14 -1.20
N PRO A 539 17.19 0.32 -0.16
CA PRO A 539 15.99 0.46 0.66
C PRO A 539 16.04 1.72 1.53
N GLY A 540 14.89 2.34 1.74
CA GLY A 540 14.73 3.50 2.60
C GLY A 540 14.86 4.83 1.86
N SER A 541 15.04 5.92 2.62
CA SER A 541 15.12 7.29 2.12
C SER A 541 16.28 8.02 2.80
N ALA A 542 17.15 8.61 2.01
CA ALA A 542 18.26 9.43 2.51
C ALA A 542 17.77 10.72 3.19
N VAL A 543 16.59 11.24 2.79
CA VAL A 543 16.02 12.48 3.33
C VAL A 543 15.57 12.32 4.77
N THR A 544 15.00 11.18 5.14
CA THR A 544 14.43 10.98 6.48
C THR A 544 15.45 10.63 7.54
N ILE A 545 16.66 10.26 7.14
CA ILE A 545 17.62 9.66 8.05
C ILE A 545 18.98 10.33 7.92
N ASN A 546 19.23 11.30 8.79
CA ASN A 546 20.55 11.88 8.97
C ASN A 546 21.58 10.83 9.44
N ASN A 547 22.07 9.97 8.59
CA ASN A 547 23.09 8.92 8.77
C ASN A 547 22.63 7.52 8.37
N ASN A 548 21.67 7.39 7.48
CA ASN A 548 21.36 6.07 6.93
C ASN A 548 22.52 5.62 6.04
N THR A 549 23.15 4.53 6.42
CA THR A 549 24.23 3.89 5.63
C THR A 549 23.67 3.13 4.43
N PHE A 550 22.34 2.94 4.36
CA PHE A 550 21.70 2.12 3.33
C PHE A 550 21.38 2.91 2.06
N HIS A 551 21.04 4.20 2.15
CA HIS A 551 20.70 5.02 0.98
C HIS A 551 21.65 6.22 0.82
N PRO A 552 22.51 6.25 -0.21
CA PRO A 552 23.42 7.37 -0.45
C PRO A 552 22.69 8.58 -1.04
N PHE A 553 23.12 9.79 -0.68
CA PHE A 553 22.54 11.04 -1.18
C PHE A 553 22.89 11.39 -2.63
N ASP A 554 23.88 10.72 -3.21
CA ASP A 554 24.49 11.06 -4.49
C ASP A 554 24.02 10.19 -5.65
N LEU A 555 22.98 9.37 -5.41
CA LEU A 555 22.32 8.59 -6.46
C LEU A 555 20.92 9.12 -6.70
N PRO A 556 20.55 9.35 -7.96
CA PRO A 556 19.19 9.74 -8.30
C PRO A 556 18.26 8.53 -8.24
N ASN A 557 17.03 8.77 -7.84
CA ASN A 557 15.95 7.81 -7.89
C ASN A 557 15.18 7.97 -9.19
N ASP A 558 14.83 6.86 -9.83
CA ASP A 558 13.99 6.86 -11.02
C ASP A 558 12.53 7.10 -10.64
N ILE A 559 11.85 7.95 -11.40
CA ILE A 559 10.40 8.07 -11.39
C ILE A 559 9.87 7.29 -12.57
N VAL A 560 9.09 6.26 -12.26
CA VAL A 560 8.69 5.25 -13.22
C VAL A 560 7.18 5.29 -13.42
N TYR A 561 6.76 5.21 -14.66
CA TYR A 561 5.38 4.99 -15.06
C TYR A 561 5.18 3.56 -15.53
N LEU A 562 4.06 2.97 -15.12
CA LEU A 562 3.64 1.63 -15.53
C LEU A 562 2.15 1.62 -15.83
N ALA A 563 1.75 1.07 -16.98
CA ALA A 563 0.37 0.80 -17.34
C ALA A 563 0.11 -0.69 -17.28
N ILE A 564 -0.88 -1.10 -16.50
CA ILE A 564 -1.21 -2.49 -16.24
C ILE A 564 -2.64 -2.75 -16.74
N PRO A 565 -2.90 -3.77 -17.56
CA PRO A 565 -4.26 -4.13 -17.94
C PRO A 565 -5.13 -4.37 -16.69
N ASN A 566 -6.37 -3.87 -16.70
CA ASN A 566 -7.26 -3.97 -15.53
C ASN A 566 -7.74 -5.41 -15.23
N ASN A 567 -7.41 -6.36 -16.11
CA ASN A 567 -7.60 -7.80 -15.91
C ASN A 567 -6.28 -8.52 -15.58
N PHE A 568 -5.38 -7.86 -14.86
CA PHE A 568 -4.02 -8.31 -14.53
C PHE A 568 -3.95 -9.68 -13.84
N GLU A 569 -5.00 -10.13 -13.16
CA GLU A 569 -5.07 -11.46 -12.57
C GLU A 569 -5.16 -12.59 -13.59
N SER A 570 -5.63 -12.28 -14.80
CA SER A 570 -5.76 -13.27 -15.88
C SER A 570 -4.49 -13.43 -16.73
N VAL A 571 -3.41 -12.71 -16.40
CA VAL A 571 -2.09 -12.83 -17.06
C VAL A 571 -1.30 -14.05 -16.55
N GLY A 572 -1.75 -14.72 -15.49
CA GLY A 572 -1.38 -16.11 -15.24
C GLY A 572 -1.99 -17.00 -16.34
N ILE A 573 -1.28 -18.06 -16.76
CA ILE A 573 -1.83 -19.06 -17.69
C ILE A 573 -3.29 -19.27 -17.31
N ALA A 574 -4.22 -18.86 -18.19
CA ALA A 574 -5.62 -19.21 -18.00
C ALA A 574 -5.62 -20.74 -17.86
N GLU A 575 -5.86 -21.24 -16.68
CA GLU A 575 -6.40 -22.59 -16.57
C GLU A 575 -7.66 -22.53 -17.44
N THR A 576 -7.53 -23.00 -18.64
CA THR A 576 -8.68 -23.22 -19.50
C THR A 576 -9.46 -24.32 -18.79
N GLN A 577 -10.36 -23.92 -17.88
CA GLN A 577 -11.39 -24.82 -17.33
C GLN A 577 -12.39 -25.25 -18.42
N ASN A 578 -11.92 -25.41 -19.62
CA ASN A 578 -12.56 -26.03 -20.75
C ASN A 578 -11.74 -27.22 -21.27
N ALA A 579 -10.97 -27.86 -20.36
CA ALA A 579 -10.45 -29.17 -20.72
C ALA A 579 -11.64 -30.07 -21.02
N SER A 580 -11.67 -30.60 -22.22
CA SER A 580 -12.66 -31.62 -22.60
C SER A 580 -12.47 -32.93 -21.81
N PHE A 581 -11.77 -32.85 -20.68
CA PHE A 581 -11.48 -33.95 -19.77
C PHE A 581 -11.25 -33.44 -18.35
N SER A 582 -11.37 -34.33 -17.38
CA SER A 582 -11.00 -34.07 -15.97
C SER A 582 -10.00 -35.11 -15.50
N ALA A 583 -9.06 -34.70 -14.63
CA ALA A 583 -8.02 -35.58 -14.11
C ALA A 583 -7.89 -35.46 -12.58
N THR A 584 -7.71 -36.57 -11.89
CA THR A 584 -7.47 -36.62 -10.43
C THR A 584 -6.41 -37.64 -10.07
N LEU A 585 -5.65 -37.39 -9.01
CA LEU A 585 -4.62 -38.29 -8.47
C LEU A 585 -5.02 -38.78 -7.07
N GLN A 586 -5.00 -40.10 -6.85
CA GLN A 586 -5.28 -40.69 -5.53
C GLN A 586 -4.52 -42.01 -5.32
N PRO A 587 -3.80 -42.19 -4.19
CA PRO A 587 -3.53 -41.22 -3.13
C PRO A 587 -2.57 -40.10 -3.57
N ASN A 588 -2.78 -38.89 -3.05
CA ASN A 588 -1.86 -37.79 -3.16
C ASN A 588 -1.86 -37.08 -1.78
N PRO A 589 -0.78 -37.11 -0.98
CA PRO A 589 0.55 -37.63 -1.29
C PRO A 589 0.63 -39.13 -1.60
N SER A 590 1.58 -39.50 -2.48
CA SER A 590 1.88 -40.84 -2.93
C SER A 590 3.16 -41.37 -2.27
N ASN A 591 3.19 -42.63 -1.90
CA ASN A 591 4.41 -43.32 -1.43
C ASN A 591 5.05 -44.13 -2.58
N GLU A 592 4.43 -45.21 -2.99
CA GLU A 592 4.97 -46.12 -4.03
C GLU A 592 4.28 -45.92 -5.37
N ALA A 593 2.99 -45.58 -5.36
CA ALA A 593 2.20 -45.37 -6.57
C ALA A 593 0.98 -44.48 -6.28
N THR A 594 0.54 -43.76 -7.29
CA THR A 594 -0.74 -43.05 -7.31
C THR A 594 -1.54 -43.45 -8.53
N ARG A 595 -2.84 -43.33 -8.44
CA ARG A 595 -3.76 -43.60 -9.54
C ARG A 595 -4.21 -42.27 -10.14
N LEU A 596 -3.92 -42.10 -11.42
CA LEU A 596 -4.51 -41.04 -12.22
C LEU A 596 -5.84 -41.53 -12.79
N SER A 597 -6.92 -40.90 -12.41
CA SER A 597 -8.24 -41.07 -13.02
C SER A 597 -8.46 -39.97 -14.04
N LEU A 598 -8.79 -40.31 -15.26
CA LEU A 598 -8.97 -39.40 -16.39
C LEU A 598 -10.31 -39.68 -17.06
N SER A 599 -11.17 -38.68 -17.20
CA SER A 599 -12.44 -38.76 -17.88
C SER A 599 -12.41 -37.98 -19.18
N LEU A 600 -12.47 -38.65 -20.35
CA LEU A 600 -12.44 -38.01 -21.65
C LEU A 600 -13.85 -37.85 -22.24
N GLU A 601 -14.22 -36.64 -22.60
CA GLU A 601 -15.51 -36.37 -23.25
C GLU A 601 -15.51 -36.68 -24.74
N LYS A 602 -14.31 -36.69 -25.37
CA LYS A 602 -14.14 -36.96 -26.81
C LYS A 602 -12.96 -37.90 -27.04
N PRO A 603 -12.93 -38.68 -28.13
CA PRO A 603 -11.74 -39.43 -28.54
C PRO A 603 -10.59 -38.47 -28.86
N ALA A 604 -9.39 -38.71 -28.28
CA ALA A 604 -8.21 -37.91 -28.53
C ALA A 604 -6.91 -38.69 -28.32
N ALA A 605 -5.81 -38.19 -28.86
CA ALA A 605 -4.49 -38.65 -28.44
C ALA A 605 -4.20 -38.06 -27.06
N VAL A 606 -3.76 -38.91 -26.12
CA VAL A 606 -3.44 -38.50 -24.75
C VAL A 606 -1.96 -38.70 -24.48
N SER A 607 -1.31 -37.67 -23.97
CA SER A 607 0.07 -37.72 -23.48
C SER A 607 0.09 -37.27 -22.01
N ILE A 608 0.76 -38.04 -21.17
CA ILE A 608 0.91 -37.77 -19.75
C ILE A 608 2.42 -37.74 -19.46
N SER A 609 2.92 -36.61 -18.90
CA SER A 609 4.30 -36.50 -18.43
C SER A 609 4.33 -36.13 -16.96
N ILE A 610 5.26 -36.70 -16.22
CA ILE A 610 5.60 -36.30 -14.84
C ILE A 610 6.88 -35.49 -14.90
N ASN A 611 6.83 -34.28 -14.48
CA ASN A 611 7.94 -33.35 -14.47
C ASN A 611 8.36 -33.03 -13.02
N ASN A 612 9.65 -32.93 -12.78
CA ASN A 612 10.14 -32.36 -11.53
C ASN A 612 10.00 -30.83 -11.54
N MET A 613 10.28 -30.18 -10.41
CA MET A 613 10.17 -28.71 -10.29
C MET A 613 11.16 -27.92 -11.17
N LEU A 614 12.16 -28.60 -11.77
CA LEU A 614 13.05 -28.00 -12.77
C LEU A 614 12.53 -28.16 -14.20
N GLY A 615 11.29 -28.63 -14.38
CA GLY A 615 10.69 -28.88 -15.70
C GLY A 615 11.19 -30.14 -16.42
N GLN A 616 12.08 -30.94 -15.82
CA GLN A 616 12.62 -32.14 -16.43
C GLN A 616 11.59 -33.26 -16.39
N VAL A 617 11.32 -33.88 -17.53
CA VAL A 617 10.43 -35.05 -17.61
C VAL A 617 11.09 -36.26 -16.93
N VAL A 618 10.50 -36.75 -15.85
CA VAL A 618 10.97 -37.94 -15.10
C VAL A 618 10.22 -39.19 -15.46
N ASN A 619 9.05 -39.06 -16.05
CA ASN A 619 8.27 -40.18 -16.59
C ASN A 619 7.31 -39.69 -17.71
N GLN A 620 7.01 -40.53 -18.71
CA GLN A 620 6.09 -40.18 -19.78
C GLN A 620 5.28 -41.42 -20.21
N ILE A 621 3.98 -41.21 -20.44
CA ILE A 621 3.04 -42.22 -20.94
C ILE A 621 2.26 -41.56 -22.07
N SER A 622 2.09 -42.24 -23.19
CA SER A 622 1.27 -41.75 -24.31
C SER A 622 0.37 -42.82 -24.91
N SER A 623 -0.81 -42.40 -25.38
CA SER A 623 -1.74 -43.22 -26.13
C SER A 623 -2.26 -42.42 -27.32
N ASN A 624 -2.08 -42.95 -28.52
CA ASN A 624 -2.42 -42.23 -29.75
C ASN A 624 -3.91 -42.28 -30.10
N ASN A 625 -4.71 -43.12 -29.46
CA ASN A 625 -6.14 -43.35 -29.80
C ASN A 625 -6.96 -43.65 -28.55
N ALA A 626 -7.02 -42.74 -27.57
CA ALA A 626 -7.95 -42.90 -26.46
C ALA A 626 -9.38 -42.56 -26.91
N THR A 627 -10.33 -43.44 -26.56
CA THR A 627 -11.75 -43.21 -26.88
C THR A 627 -12.43 -42.40 -25.79
N LYS A 628 -13.63 -41.88 -26.02
CA LYS A 628 -14.44 -41.28 -24.96
C LYS A 628 -14.68 -42.30 -23.84
N GLY A 629 -14.48 -41.87 -22.57
CA GLY A 629 -14.74 -42.68 -21.37
C GLY A 629 -13.77 -42.41 -20.23
N GLU A 630 -13.94 -43.25 -19.18
CA GLU A 630 -13.11 -43.20 -17.97
C GLU A 630 -11.85 -44.05 -18.14
N TYR A 631 -10.72 -43.50 -17.79
CA TYR A 631 -9.41 -44.16 -17.76
C TYR A 631 -8.84 -44.13 -16.37
N SER A 632 -8.13 -45.19 -16.00
CA SER A 632 -7.43 -45.30 -14.73
C SER A 632 -6.04 -45.84 -14.97
N LEU A 633 -5.04 -45.01 -14.71
CA LEU A 633 -3.63 -45.31 -14.90
C LEU A 633 -2.92 -45.31 -13.55
N VAL A 634 -2.06 -46.29 -13.33
CA VAL A 634 -1.19 -46.31 -12.15
C VAL A 634 0.15 -45.66 -12.50
N LEU A 635 0.45 -44.57 -11.84
CA LEU A 635 1.72 -43.90 -11.93
C LEU A 635 2.63 -44.39 -10.80
N ASN A 636 3.75 -45.00 -11.17
CA ASN A 636 4.71 -45.51 -10.21
C ASN A 636 5.59 -44.36 -9.71
N THR A 637 5.59 -44.14 -8.41
CA THR A 637 6.35 -43.07 -7.73
C THR A 637 7.45 -43.62 -6.82
N ALA A 638 7.61 -44.95 -6.69
CA ALA A 638 8.57 -45.58 -5.79
C ALA A 638 10.04 -45.16 -6.05
N ASN A 639 10.37 -44.81 -7.29
CA ASN A 639 11.73 -44.41 -7.67
C ASN A 639 11.90 -42.89 -7.79
N LEU A 640 10.87 -42.12 -7.49
CA LEU A 640 10.98 -40.65 -7.46
C LEU A 640 11.39 -40.19 -6.06
N PRO A 641 12.37 -39.29 -5.89
CA PRO A 641 12.65 -38.69 -4.60
C PRO A 641 11.41 -38.06 -3.95
N SER A 642 11.34 -38.02 -2.61
CA SER A 642 10.30 -37.25 -1.93
C SER A 642 10.35 -35.79 -2.40
N GLY A 643 9.19 -35.24 -2.80
CA GLY A 643 9.12 -33.89 -3.37
C GLY A 643 7.80 -33.65 -4.13
N ILE A 644 7.73 -32.48 -4.75
CA ILE A 644 6.61 -32.07 -5.59
C ILE A 644 6.96 -32.35 -7.06
N TYR A 645 5.97 -32.84 -7.78
CA TYR A 645 6.02 -33.13 -9.21
C TYR A 645 4.77 -32.58 -9.90
N LEU A 646 4.88 -32.27 -11.18
CA LEU A 646 3.78 -31.84 -12.02
C LEU A 646 3.43 -32.95 -13.00
N VAL A 647 2.19 -33.42 -12.96
CA VAL A 647 1.64 -34.38 -13.92
C VAL A 647 0.91 -33.60 -15.00
N ASN A 648 1.55 -33.42 -16.16
CA ASN A 648 0.96 -32.75 -17.31
C ASN A 648 0.24 -33.74 -18.17
N ILE A 649 -1.01 -33.47 -18.46
CA ILE A 649 -1.89 -34.31 -19.30
C ILE A 649 -2.31 -33.45 -20.49
N VAL A 650 -2.03 -33.96 -21.69
CA VAL A 650 -2.44 -33.34 -22.95
C VAL A 650 -3.38 -34.27 -23.67
N SER A 651 -4.56 -33.78 -24.05
CA SER A 651 -5.57 -34.52 -24.79
C SER A 651 -6.02 -33.68 -26.00
N GLY A 652 -5.50 -34.02 -27.18
CA GLY A 652 -5.74 -33.23 -28.41
C GLY A 652 -5.12 -31.84 -28.29
N SER A 653 -5.96 -30.80 -28.30
CA SER A 653 -5.55 -29.39 -28.09
C SER A 653 -5.62 -28.94 -26.63
N ASP A 654 -6.18 -29.79 -25.76
CA ASP A 654 -6.44 -29.43 -24.38
C ASP A 654 -5.34 -29.99 -23.46
N ALA A 655 -4.99 -29.23 -22.40
CA ALA A 655 -3.97 -29.63 -21.43
C ALA A 655 -4.45 -29.35 -20.01
N GLU A 656 -4.08 -30.20 -19.08
CA GLU A 656 -4.30 -30.03 -17.64
C GLU A 656 -3.06 -30.46 -16.88
N THR A 657 -2.72 -29.74 -15.82
CA THR A 657 -1.59 -30.05 -14.94
C THR A 657 -2.09 -30.34 -13.53
N VAL A 658 -1.75 -31.49 -12.98
CA VAL A 658 -2.14 -31.93 -11.64
C VAL A 658 -0.89 -32.05 -10.76
N LYS A 659 -0.90 -31.41 -9.60
CA LYS A 659 0.19 -31.50 -8.61
C LYS A 659 0.24 -32.91 -7.99
N LEU A 660 1.41 -33.52 -7.99
CA LEU A 660 1.71 -34.80 -7.35
C LEU A 660 2.72 -34.59 -6.24
N VAL A 661 2.38 -34.96 -5.03
CA VAL A 661 3.31 -34.98 -3.89
C VAL A 661 3.78 -36.42 -3.65
N VAL A 662 5.09 -36.64 -3.67
CA VAL A 662 5.71 -37.93 -3.34
C VAL A 662 6.32 -37.82 -1.95
N LYS A 663 5.94 -38.76 -1.06
CA LYS A 663 6.43 -38.81 0.32
C LYS A 663 6.69 -40.25 0.71
N HIS A 664 8.00 -40.60 0.86
CA HIS A 664 8.47 -41.90 1.37
C HIS A 664 8.76 -41.84 2.84
#